data_c5ab6ab6b0e31019ca974b061ddc9640
#
_entry.id   c5ab6ab6b0e31019ca974b061ddc9640
#
_cell.length_a   1.000
_cell.length_b   1.000
_cell.length_c   1.000
_cell.angle_alpha   90.00
_cell.angle_beta   90.00
_cell.angle_gamma   90.00
#
_symmetry.space_group_name_H-M   'P 1'
#
loop_
_entity.id
_entity.type
_entity.pdbx_description
1 polymer ?
#
loop_
_entity_poly.entity_id
_entity_poly.type
_entity_poly.pdbx_seq_one_letter_code
_entity_poly.pdbx_strand_id
1 'polypeptide(L)'
;MQTDTTRENPQAKVPQAADSNQDLAATAPGQLRVIKRNGTVVPYTDDKITVAITKAFLAVEGGTAAASSRIHDTVARLTEQVTATFKRRMPSGGTIHIEEIQDQVELALMRAGEQKVARDYVIYREQRAKERATRANTESVVEPHPSIRITLADGSLAPLDMARLNTIISEACEGLAEVDGELIQRDTLKNLYDGVAIKDVNTALVMTARTLVEREPNYSFVTARLLMDTLRAEALGFLGVADSATHHEMADLYAKALPAYVEKGVEFELLDPALKGYDLERLGKAIEHERDQQFTYLGLQTLYDRYFIHKDGVRFELPQVFFMRVAMGLALQEKDKEARAIEFYNLLSSFDYMASTPTLFNAGTLRPQLSSCYLTTVPDDLSGIYKAIHDNAMLSKFAGGLGNDWTPVRALGSYIKGTNGKSQGVVPFLKVVNDTAVAVNQGGKRKGAVCAYLETWHLDIEEFLELRKNTGDDRRRTHDMNTANWIPDLFMKRVFDDGKWTLFSPSEVPDLHDLTGKAFEERYEYYEALTEYNKIKVFKTVQAKDLWRKMLSMLFETGHPWLTFKDPCNLRSPQQHVGVVHSSNLCTEITLNTNADEIAVCNLGSINLPNHIVDGKLDTTKLARTVKTAVRMLDNVIDINYYSVPQAQNSNFKHRPVGLGIMGFQDALYLQHIPYGSDAAVEFADKSMEAVSYYAIQASCDLADERGAYQTFEGSLWSKGILPLDSQQILIEARGAKYIDVNLEESLDWAPVRERVKKGIRNSNIMAIAPTATIANITGVSQSIEPTYQNLYVKSNLSGEFTVINPYLVRDLKARGLWDSVMINDLKYYDGSVQQIERIPQELKDLYATAFEVETKWIVDAASRRQKWIDQAQSLNLYIAGASGKKLDVTYRMAWYRGLKTTYYLRALAATSTEKSTINTGKLNAVSSGGDSAPVQAAGPAPVPKACAIDEPDCEACQ
;
A
#
# COMPACT_ATOMS: atom_id res chain seq x y z
N MET A 1 74.93 -7.03 -32.50
CA MET A 1 75.44 -6.69 -33.85
C MET A 1 74.38 -5.88 -34.50
N GLN A 2 74.64 -4.65 -34.47
CA GLN A 2 74.74 -3.67 -35.59
C GLN A 2 73.39 -3.37 -36.25
N THR A 3 72.80 -2.21 -35.97
CA THR A 3 73.03 -0.90 -36.66
C THR A 3 72.37 -0.91 -38.07
N ASP A 4 71.67 0.02 -38.62
CA ASP A 4 71.74 1.47 -38.51
C ASP A 4 70.55 2.13 -39.19
N THR A 5 70.21 3.28 -38.72
CA THR A 5 69.60 4.48 -39.25
C THR A 5 69.25 4.60 -40.74
N THR A 6 68.10 5.24 -41.08
CA THR A 6 68.09 6.57 -41.71
C THR A 6 66.70 7.20 -41.74
N ARG A 7 66.68 8.51 -41.47
CA ARG A 7 65.59 9.48 -41.56
C ARG A 7 65.14 9.70 -43.04
N GLU A 8 63.85 9.99 -43.22
CA GLU A 8 63.35 11.16 -44.00
C GLU A 8 61.86 11.39 -43.80
N ASN A 9 61.51 12.60 -43.54
CA ASN A 9 60.15 13.22 -43.49
C ASN A 9 60.19 14.29 -44.65
N PRO A 10 59.11 14.96 -45.03
CA PRO A 10 57.67 14.72 -44.95
C PRO A 10 56.93 14.97 -46.29
N GLN A 11 55.70 14.44 -46.44
CA GLN A 11 54.70 15.08 -47.32
C GLN A 11 53.30 14.86 -46.82
N ALA A 12 52.54 15.97 -46.68
CA ALA A 12 51.17 16.06 -46.31
C ALA A 12 50.25 15.29 -47.24
N LYS A 13 49.37 14.42 -46.73
CA LYS A 13 48.19 13.91 -47.42
C LYS A 13 46.94 14.20 -46.62
N VAL A 14 45.95 14.75 -47.31
CA VAL A 14 44.58 15.04 -46.93
C VAL A 14 43.93 13.84 -46.30
N PRO A 15 43.13 14.00 -45.20
CA PRO A 15 42.44 12.85 -44.59
C PRO A 15 41.27 12.45 -45.42
N GLN A 16 41.25 11.22 -45.91
CA GLN A 16 40.07 10.53 -46.38
C GLN A 16 39.15 10.23 -45.18
N ALA A 17 37.84 10.44 -45.38
CA ALA A 17 36.79 10.09 -44.44
C ALA A 17 36.90 8.60 -44.07
N ALA A 18 37.06 8.37 -42.77
CA ALA A 18 36.99 7.02 -42.23
C ALA A 18 35.53 6.57 -42.14
N ASP A 19 35.24 5.52 -42.80
CA ASP A 19 34.00 4.72 -42.65
C ASP A 19 33.79 4.40 -41.16
N SER A 20 32.78 4.94 -40.53
CA SER A 20 32.34 4.54 -39.23
C SER A 20 31.19 3.54 -39.33
N ASN A 21 31.45 2.40 -39.89
CA ASN A 21 30.69 1.18 -39.62
C ASN A 21 31.31 0.51 -38.41
N GLN A 22 31.03 0.99 -37.22
CA GLN A 22 31.18 0.15 -36.03
C GLN A 22 29.88 -0.61 -35.80
N ASP A 23 29.95 -1.88 -36.06
CA ASP A 23 28.95 -2.91 -35.80
C ASP A 23 28.24 -2.64 -34.46
N LEU A 24 26.92 -2.51 -34.56
CA LEU A 24 26.00 -2.68 -33.46
C LEU A 24 26.02 -4.14 -33.00
N ALA A 25 27.09 -4.58 -32.36
CA ALA A 25 27.16 -5.87 -31.71
C ALA A 25 26.00 -5.97 -30.72
N ALA A 26 25.22 -7.06 -30.83
CA ALA A 26 24.17 -7.39 -29.89
C ALA A 26 24.72 -7.25 -28.45
N THR A 27 23.99 -6.53 -27.59
CA THR A 27 24.38 -6.33 -26.20
C THR A 27 24.54 -7.67 -25.50
N ALA A 28 25.72 -7.92 -24.94
CA ALA A 28 25.90 -9.08 -24.05
C ALA A 28 24.90 -8.97 -22.87
N PRO A 29 24.32 -10.08 -22.41
CA PRO A 29 23.39 -10.08 -21.30
C PRO A 29 23.98 -9.37 -20.08
N GLY A 30 23.23 -8.42 -19.48
CA GLY A 30 23.65 -7.67 -18.29
C GLY A 30 24.34 -6.33 -18.53
N GLN A 31 24.54 -5.87 -19.78
CA GLN A 31 25.11 -4.55 -20.04
C GLN A 31 24.06 -3.43 -20.02
N LEU A 32 24.38 -2.35 -19.31
CA LEU A 32 23.61 -1.12 -19.29
C LEU A 32 24.13 -0.11 -20.33
N ARG A 33 23.23 0.63 -20.97
CA ARG A 33 23.53 1.70 -21.92
C ARG A 33 22.82 2.99 -21.50
N VAL A 34 23.30 4.14 -21.93
CA VAL A 34 22.75 5.46 -21.61
C VAL A 34 22.35 6.19 -22.89
N ILE A 35 21.11 6.63 -22.95
CA ILE A 35 20.63 7.56 -23.95
C ILE A 35 20.99 8.97 -23.48
N LYS A 36 21.87 9.64 -24.19
CA LYS A 36 22.17 11.07 -23.95
C LYS A 36 21.04 11.95 -24.46
N ARG A 37 20.99 13.22 -24.01
CA ARG A 37 20.00 14.22 -24.44
C ARG A 37 19.98 14.49 -25.93
N ASN A 38 21.07 14.21 -26.63
CA ASN A 38 21.16 14.34 -28.09
C ASN A 38 20.81 13.04 -28.84
N GLY A 39 20.20 12.08 -28.15
CA GLY A 39 19.80 10.80 -28.71
C GLY A 39 20.91 9.77 -28.89
N THR A 40 22.18 10.10 -28.67
CA THR A 40 23.25 9.12 -28.82
C THR A 40 23.23 8.10 -27.67
N VAL A 41 23.26 6.81 -28.01
CA VAL A 41 23.39 5.72 -27.05
C VAL A 41 24.86 5.41 -26.83
N VAL A 42 25.27 5.43 -25.58
CA VAL A 42 26.65 5.15 -25.14
C VAL A 42 26.64 4.06 -24.06
N PRO A 43 27.73 3.32 -23.89
CA PRO A 43 27.85 2.41 -22.76
C PRO A 43 27.70 3.16 -21.42
N TYR A 44 27.02 2.54 -20.46
CA TYR A 44 26.97 3.05 -19.09
C TYR A 44 28.36 2.96 -18.46
N THR A 45 28.84 4.05 -17.85
CA THR A 45 30.09 4.09 -17.09
C THR A 45 29.89 4.84 -15.80
N ASP A 46 30.35 4.27 -14.71
CA ASP A 46 30.26 4.84 -13.36
C ASP A 46 31.08 6.13 -13.23
N ASP A 47 32.17 6.26 -14.02
CA ASP A 47 33.07 7.43 -14.01
C ASP A 47 32.32 8.75 -14.23
N LYS A 48 31.32 8.78 -15.10
CA LYS A 48 30.55 10.00 -15.39
C LYS A 48 29.68 10.41 -14.23
N ILE A 49 29.14 9.46 -13.47
CA ILE A 49 28.38 9.71 -12.25
C ILE A 49 29.33 10.21 -11.16
N THR A 50 30.46 9.55 -10.99
CA THR A 50 31.52 9.97 -10.08
C THR A 50 31.94 11.42 -10.34
N VAL A 51 32.21 11.78 -11.59
CA VAL A 51 32.58 13.16 -11.98
C VAL A 51 31.45 14.16 -11.71
N ALA A 52 30.20 13.78 -11.95
CA ALA A 52 29.06 14.66 -11.72
C ALA A 52 28.85 14.94 -10.22
N ILE A 53 28.91 13.92 -9.38
CA ILE A 53 28.82 14.03 -7.92
C ILE A 53 30.02 14.82 -7.37
N THR A 54 31.22 14.54 -7.81
CA THR A 54 32.43 15.26 -7.40
C THR A 54 32.31 16.75 -7.70
N LYS A 55 31.85 17.12 -8.90
CA LYS A 55 31.61 18.53 -9.27
C LYS A 55 30.61 19.23 -8.38
N ALA A 56 29.55 18.52 -7.97
CA ALA A 56 28.58 19.06 -7.04
C ALA A 56 29.19 19.36 -5.67
N PHE A 57 30.01 18.45 -5.14
CA PHE A 57 30.78 18.68 -3.90
C PHE A 57 31.76 19.85 -4.02
N LEU A 58 32.47 19.93 -5.13
CA LEU A 58 33.42 21.02 -5.37
C LEU A 58 32.73 22.41 -5.47
N ALA A 59 31.52 22.45 -5.98
CA ALA A 59 30.74 23.70 -6.06
C ALA A 59 30.30 24.17 -4.65
N VAL A 60 30.07 23.28 -3.73
CA VAL A 60 29.59 23.60 -2.37
C VAL A 60 30.72 23.79 -1.37
N GLU A 61 31.71 22.92 -1.39
CA GLU A 61 32.81 22.89 -0.40
C GLU A 61 34.11 23.58 -0.90
N GLY A 62 34.17 23.98 -2.16
CA GLY A 62 35.31 24.67 -2.74
C GLY A 62 36.42 23.76 -3.29
N GLY A 63 37.43 24.36 -3.99
CA GLY A 63 38.45 23.57 -4.72
C GLY A 63 39.34 22.67 -3.89
N THR A 64 39.48 22.94 -2.60
CA THR A 64 40.23 22.06 -1.65
C THR A 64 39.52 20.76 -1.32
N ALA A 65 38.23 20.67 -1.59
CA ALA A 65 37.41 19.46 -1.44
C ALA A 65 37.90 18.31 -2.34
N ALA A 66 38.58 18.60 -3.44
CA ALA A 66 39.16 17.60 -4.33
C ALA A 66 40.26 16.73 -3.68
N ALA A 67 40.86 17.17 -2.59
CA ALA A 67 41.91 16.45 -1.85
C ALA A 67 41.36 15.71 -0.61
N SER A 68 40.03 15.79 -0.35
CA SER A 68 39.41 15.19 0.84
C SER A 68 39.08 13.72 0.63
N SER A 69 39.69 12.83 1.41
CA SER A 69 39.36 11.39 1.42
C SER A 69 37.89 11.14 1.78
N ARG A 70 37.30 11.91 2.71
CA ARG A 70 35.86 11.87 3.04
C ARG A 70 34.97 12.07 1.82
N ILE A 71 35.32 13.05 0.98
CA ILE A 71 34.54 13.32 -0.23
C ILE A 71 34.71 12.20 -1.24
N HIS A 72 35.94 11.71 -1.44
CA HIS A 72 36.19 10.58 -2.32
C HIS A 72 35.41 9.32 -1.91
N ASP A 73 35.40 8.98 -0.62
CA ASP A 73 34.68 7.84 -0.09
C ASP A 73 33.15 8.01 -0.24
N THR A 74 32.63 9.22 0.01
CA THR A 74 31.21 9.55 -0.17
C THR A 74 30.81 9.45 -1.62
N VAL A 75 31.61 10.03 -2.54
CA VAL A 75 31.35 9.97 -3.97
C VAL A 75 31.38 8.53 -4.50
N ALA A 76 32.36 7.73 -4.07
CA ALA A 76 32.45 6.32 -4.46
C ALA A 76 31.21 5.53 -4.01
N ARG A 77 30.81 5.68 -2.75
CA ARG A 77 29.62 5.02 -2.18
C ARG A 77 28.32 5.43 -2.88
N LEU A 78 28.14 6.73 -3.18
CA LEU A 78 26.95 7.23 -3.88
C LEU A 78 26.91 6.74 -5.32
N THR A 79 28.05 6.73 -6.02
CA THR A 79 28.15 6.18 -7.37
C THR A 79 27.76 4.69 -7.39
N GLU A 80 28.26 3.93 -6.44
CA GLU A 80 27.92 2.51 -6.32
C GLU A 80 26.42 2.30 -6.04
N GLN A 81 25.80 3.09 -5.16
CA GLN A 81 24.37 3.03 -4.87
C GLN A 81 23.51 3.32 -6.11
N VAL A 82 23.85 4.35 -6.87
CA VAL A 82 23.16 4.69 -8.12
C VAL A 82 23.28 3.55 -9.12
N THR A 83 24.47 3.03 -9.31
CA THR A 83 24.75 1.92 -10.25
C THR A 83 24.05 0.63 -9.81
N ALA A 84 24.08 0.30 -8.52
CA ALA A 84 23.38 -0.87 -7.97
C ALA A 84 21.86 -0.79 -8.16
N THR A 85 21.28 0.42 -8.09
CA THR A 85 19.85 0.62 -8.35
C THR A 85 19.50 0.24 -9.77
N PHE A 86 20.27 0.69 -10.77
CA PHE A 86 20.02 0.35 -12.16
C PHE A 86 20.27 -1.14 -12.47
N LYS A 87 21.33 -1.74 -11.90
CA LYS A 87 21.60 -3.18 -12.06
C LYS A 87 20.50 -4.06 -11.47
N ARG A 88 19.88 -3.66 -10.36
CA ARG A 88 18.71 -4.36 -9.77
C ARG A 88 17.48 -4.25 -10.63
N ARG A 89 17.23 -3.08 -11.22
CA ARG A 89 16.05 -2.83 -12.07
C ARG A 89 16.13 -3.54 -13.41
N MET A 90 17.35 -3.72 -13.93
CA MET A 90 17.61 -4.30 -15.23
C MET A 90 18.68 -5.40 -15.17
N PRO A 91 18.38 -6.54 -14.53
CA PRO A 91 19.35 -7.61 -14.34
C PRO A 91 19.81 -8.26 -15.64
N SER A 92 19.01 -8.19 -16.69
CA SER A 92 19.31 -8.68 -18.04
C SER A 92 19.98 -7.62 -18.94
N GLY A 93 20.26 -6.42 -18.40
CA GLY A 93 20.75 -5.28 -19.16
C GLY A 93 19.60 -4.44 -19.76
N GLY A 94 19.89 -3.21 -20.15
CA GLY A 94 18.91 -2.30 -20.71
C GLY A 94 19.46 -0.91 -20.97
N THR A 95 18.61 -0.02 -21.43
CA THR A 95 18.97 1.37 -21.77
C THR A 95 18.31 2.33 -20.78
N ILE A 96 19.12 3.25 -20.24
CA ILE A 96 18.72 4.23 -19.22
C ILE A 96 18.83 5.62 -19.82
N HIS A 97 17.83 6.48 -19.58
CA HIS A 97 17.92 7.88 -20.01
C HIS A 97 18.83 8.69 -19.08
N ILE A 98 19.58 9.65 -19.61
CA ILE A 98 20.51 10.46 -18.82
C ILE A 98 19.81 11.26 -17.71
N GLU A 99 18.56 11.69 -17.91
CA GLU A 99 17.78 12.39 -16.89
C GLU A 99 17.48 11.46 -15.70
N GLU A 100 17.15 10.21 -15.96
CA GLU A 100 16.91 9.23 -14.92
C GLU A 100 18.16 8.96 -14.06
N ILE A 101 19.33 8.96 -14.70
CA ILE A 101 20.60 8.88 -13.95
C ILE A 101 20.78 10.12 -13.08
N GLN A 102 20.44 11.30 -13.59
CA GLN A 102 20.57 12.54 -12.83
C GLN A 102 19.60 12.61 -11.66
N ASP A 103 18.37 12.11 -11.84
CA ASP A 103 17.39 12.03 -10.77
C ASP A 103 17.84 11.04 -9.68
N GLN A 104 18.42 9.90 -10.07
CA GLN A 104 18.97 8.94 -9.10
C GLN A 104 20.20 9.49 -8.36
N VAL A 105 21.03 10.31 -9.01
CA VAL A 105 22.14 11.02 -8.36
C VAL A 105 21.61 12.02 -7.33
N GLU A 106 20.60 12.80 -7.69
CA GLU A 106 19.95 13.74 -6.80
C GLU A 106 19.36 13.03 -5.57
N LEU A 107 18.60 11.96 -5.80
CA LEU A 107 18.04 11.14 -4.74
C LEU A 107 19.10 10.50 -3.84
N ALA A 108 20.19 10.03 -4.41
CA ALA A 108 21.29 9.44 -3.65
C ALA A 108 21.97 10.50 -2.74
N LEU A 109 22.18 11.72 -3.25
CA LEU A 109 22.71 12.85 -2.49
C LEU A 109 21.78 13.23 -1.33
N MET A 110 20.47 13.32 -1.60
CA MET A 110 19.47 13.61 -0.57
C MET A 110 19.43 12.55 0.52
N ARG A 111 19.37 11.27 0.15
CA ARG A 111 19.34 10.13 1.09
C ARG A 111 20.61 10.02 1.91
N ALA A 112 21.73 10.48 1.40
CA ALA A 112 23.00 10.50 2.12
C ALA A 112 23.12 11.67 3.12
N GLY A 113 22.12 12.55 3.21
CA GLY A 113 22.18 13.74 4.05
C GLY A 113 22.97 14.91 3.46
N GLU A 114 23.43 14.80 2.19
CA GLU A 114 24.22 15.81 1.49
C GLU A 114 23.30 16.87 0.83
N GLN A 115 22.40 17.43 1.61
CA GLN A 115 21.29 18.28 1.14
C GLN A 115 21.78 19.56 0.44
N LYS A 116 22.88 20.19 0.91
CA LYS A 116 23.46 21.36 0.25
C LYS A 116 24.00 20.99 -1.12
N VAL A 117 24.67 19.85 -1.22
CA VAL A 117 25.25 19.34 -2.46
C VAL A 117 24.15 18.97 -3.44
N ALA A 118 23.08 18.32 -2.96
CA ALA A 118 21.90 18.00 -3.75
C ALA A 118 21.22 19.25 -4.29
N ARG A 119 21.02 20.28 -3.45
CA ARG A 119 20.43 21.58 -3.86
C ARG A 119 21.26 22.26 -4.94
N ASP A 120 22.58 22.38 -4.75
CA ASP A 120 23.47 23.00 -5.74
C ASP A 120 23.55 22.20 -7.02
N TYR A 121 23.46 20.85 -6.93
CA TYR A 121 23.39 19.98 -8.10
C TYR A 121 22.13 20.25 -8.93
N VAL A 122 20.97 20.44 -8.29
CA VAL A 122 19.70 20.81 -8.95
C VAL A 122 19.78 22.19 -9.57
N ILE A 123 20.26 23.20 -8.84
CA ILE A 123 20.43 24.55 -9.33
C ILE A 123 21.37 24.58 -10.55
N TYR A 124 22.47 23.84 -10.48
CA TYR A 124 23.40 23.72 -11.61
C TYR A 124 22.74 23.07 -12.84
N ARG A 125 21.94 22.01 -12.64
CA ARG A 125 21.12 21.40 -13.71
C ARG A 125 20.18 22.40 -14.36
N GLU A 126 19.46 23.18 -13.54
CA GLU A 126 18.52 24.22 -14.04
C GLU A 126 19.24 25.37 -14.79
N GLN A 127 20.36 25.86 -14.23
CA GLN A 127 21.14 26.89 -14.90
C GLN A 127 21.64 26.41 -16.26
N ARG A 128 22.16 25.20 -16.32
CA ARG A 128 22.58 24.56 -17.56
C ARG A 128 21.44 24.28 -18.52
N ALA A 129 20.25 24.00 -18.02
CA ALA A 129 19.04 23.86 -18.83
C ALA A 129 18.62 25.22 -19.42
N LYS A 130 18.65 26.29 -18.61
CA LYS A 130 18.38 27.67 -19.04
C LYS A 130 19.40 28.16 -20.05
N GLU A 131 20.71 27.96 -19.81
CA GLU A 131 21.77 28.31 -20.75
C GLU A 131 21.60 27.60 -22.11
N ARG A 132 21.20 26.34 -22.10
CA ARG A 132 20.89 25.58 -23.31
C ARG A 132 19.65 26.11 -24.03
N ALA A 133 18.57 26.41 -23.27
CA ALA A 133 17.37 27.02 -23.83
C ALA A 133 17.66 28.41 -24.46
N THR A 134 18.54 29.21 -23.84
CA THR A 134 18.94 30.50 -24.37
C THR A 134 19.82 30.36 -25.62
N ARG A 135 20.72 29.34 -25.65
CA ARG A 135 21.51 29.03 -26.86
C ARG A 135 20.63 28.45 -27.99
N ALA A 136 19.64 27.64 -27.66
CA ALA A 136 18.67 27.11 -28.63
C ALA A 136 17.81 28.23 -29.27
N ASN A 137 17.49 29.28 -28.50
CA ASN A 137 16.74 30.43 -29.00
C ASN A 137 17.58 31.38 -29.89
N THR A 138 18.91 31.30 -29.86
CA THR A 138 19.78 32.09 -30.70
C THR A 138 20.14 31.39 -32.03
N GLU A 139 19.84 30.11 -32.17
CA GLU A 139 20.12 29.32 -33.37
C GLU A 139 18.86 28.85 -34.12
N SER A 140 17.71 29.50 -33.92
CA SER A 140 16.51 29.15 -34.68
C SER A 140 16.53 29.76 -36.10
N VAL A 141 17.43 29.23 -36.91
CA VAL A 141 17.18 29.09 -38.36
C VAL A 141 16.55 27.69 -38.50
N VAL A 142 15.32 27.66 -38.98
CA VAL A 142 14.57 26.43 -39.21
C VAL A 142 15.28 25.62 -40.30
N GLU A 143 16.14 24.66 -39.88
CA GLU A 143 16.50 23.56 -40.75
C GLU A 143 15.42 22.48 -40.68
N PRO A 144 15.00 21.87 -41.79
CA PRO A 144 14.06 20.74 -41.76
C PRO A 144 14.70 19.59 -40.94
N HIS A 145 14.06 19.16 -39.87
CA HIS A 145 14.51 18.02 -39.06
C HIS A 145 14.74 16.81 -39.97
N PRO A 146 15.89 16.15 -39.92
CA PRO A 146 16.08 14.89 -40.63
C PRO A 146 14.96 13.93 -40.20
N SER A 147 14.32 13.26 -41.16
CA SER A 147 13.27 12.29 -40.90
C SER A 147 13.86 11.14 -40.08
N ILE A 148 13.56 11.11 -38.78
CA ILE A 148 13.97 10.02 -37.87
C ILE A 148 13.29 8.73 -38.37
N ARG A 149 14.06 7.68 -38.63
CA ARG A 149 13.53 6.36 -38.93
C ARG A 149 13.42 5.55 -37.65
N ILE A 150 12.41 4.72 -37.59
CA ILE A 150 12.16 3.80 -36.46
C ILE A 150 12.27 2.36 -36.96
N THR A 151 12.66 1.49 -36.04
CA THR A 151 12.62 0.02 -36.27
C THR A 151 11.29 -0.51 -35.78
N LEU A 152 10.51 -1.09 -36.69
CA LEU A 152 9.23 -1.75 -36.38
C LEU A 152 9.44 -3.12 -35.71
N ALA A 153 8.36 -3.72 -35.21
CA ALA A 153 8.42 -5.02 -34.52
C ALA A 153 8.94 -6.16 -35.40
N ASP A 154 8.77 -6.08 -36.73
CA ASP A 154 9.28 -7.02 -37.71
C ASP A 154 10.76 -6.78 -38.09
N GLY A 155 11.39 -5.75 -37.51
CA GLY A 155 12.77 -5.36 -37.80
C GLY A 155 12.95 -4.45 -39.02
N SER A 156 11.88 -4.07 -39.70
CA SER A 156 11.92 -3.14 -40.84
C SER A 156 12.09 -1.70 -40.34
N LEU A 157 12.72 -0.84 -41.19
CA LEU A 157 12.86 0.58 -40.93
C LEU A 157 11.75 1.36 -41.63
N ALA A 158 11.05 2.23 -40.87
CA ALA A 158 10.03 3.13 -41.36
C ALA A 158 10.29 4.56 -40.88
N PRO A 159 9.82 5.61 -41.57
CA PRO A 159 9.84 6.96 -41.04
C PRO A 159 8.99 7.04 -39.76
N LEU A 160 9.43 7.84 -38.77
CA LEU A 160 8.59 8.15 -37.61
C LEU A 160 7.33 8.90 -38.06
N ASP A 161 6.17 8.35 -37.73
CA ASP A 161 4.88 8.98 -38.01
C ASP A 161 4.65 10.16 -37.05
N MET A 162 5.06 11.36 -37.50
CA MET A 162 4.91 12.60 -36.75
C MET A 162 3.45 13.02 -36.58
N ALA A 163 2.57 12.67 -37.51
CA ALA A 163 1.14 13.01 -37.41
C ALA A 163 0.50 12.21 -36.26
N ARG A 164 0.76 10.91 -36.21
CA ARG A 164 0.30 10.06 -35.10
C ARG A 164 0.91 10.50 -33.77
N LEU A 165 2.24 10.80 -33.72
CA LEU A 165 2.91 11.26 -32.52
C LEU A 165 2.24 12.54 -31.96
N ASN A 166 1.93 13.49 -32.83
CA ASN A 166 1.26 14.72 -32.46
C ASN A 166 -0.17 14.46 -31.95
N THR A 167 -0.91 13.55 -32.58
CA THR A 167 -2.26 13.19 -32.16
C THR A 167 -2.26 12.62 -30.75
N ILE A 168 -1.40 11.64 -30.46
CA ILE A 168 -1.37 11.00 -29.11
C ILE A 168 -0.91 11.97 -28.03
N ILE A 169 0.03 12.89 -28.32
CA ILE A 169 0.43 13.93 -27.36
C ILE A 169 -0.71 14.92 -27.14
N SER A 170 -1.40 15.34 -28.20
CA SER A 170 -2.53 16.28 -28.10
C SER A 170 -3.67 15.69 -27.27
N GLU A 171 -4.08 14.45 -27.57
CA GLU A 171 -5.10 13.72 -26.80
C GLU A 171 -4.66 13.50 -25.33
N ALA A 172 -3.38 13.23 -25.10
CA ALA A 172 -2.86 13.07 -23.74
C ALA A 172 -2.94 14.36 -22.91
N CYS A 173 -2.83 15.53 -23.55
CA CYS A 173 -2.94 16.85 -22.91
C CYS A 173 -4.38 17.39 -22.85
N GLU A 174 -5.32 16.78 -23.53
CA GLU A 174 -6.68 17.29 -23.68
C GLU A 174 -7.38 17.46 -22.32
N GLY A 175 -8.00 18.63 -22.13
CA GLY A 175 -8.74 18.96 -20.91
C GLY A 175 -7.90 19.20 -19.66
N LEU A 176 -6.57 19.16 -19.76
CA LEU A 176 -5.66 19.39 -18.64
C LEU A 176 -5.08 20.82 -18.69
N ALA A 177 -5.12 21.51 -17.56
CA ALA A 177 -4.54 22.83 -17.41
C ALA A 177 -3.02 22.75 -17.22
N GLU A 178 -2.32 23.79 -17.69
CA GLU A 178 -0.87 24.02 -17.44
C GLU A 178 0.06 22.88 -17.91
N VAL A 179 -0.36 22.12 -18.92
CA VAL A 179 0.47 21.13 -19.60
C VAL A 179 0.83 21.62 -21.01
N ASP A 180 2.05 21.32 -21.45
CA ASP A 180 2.61 21.74 -22.72
C ASP A 180 3.01 20.52 -23.56
N GLY A 181 2.18 20.18 -24.55
CA GLY A 181 2.43 19.08 -25.48
C GLY A 181 3.62 19.35 -26.41
N GLU A 182 3.87 20.61 -26.81
CA GLU A 182 5.03 20.96 -27.65
C GLU A 182 6.35 20.73 -26.89
N LEU A 183 6.37 21.01 -25.59
CA LEU A 183 7.50 20.71 -24.73
C LEU A 183 7.79 19.21 -24.70
N ILE A 184 6.74 18.38 -24.50
CA ILE A 184 6.89 16.93 -24.49
C ILE A 184 7.42 16.43 -25.84
N GLN A 185 6.82 16.86 -26.94
CA GLN A 185 7.25 16.49 -28.30
C GLN A 185 8.71 16.84 -28.54
N ARG A 186 9.07 18.13 -28.32
CA ARG A 186 10.41 18.64 -28.55
C ARG A 186 11.45 17.89 -27.72
N ASP A 187 11.18 17.69 -26.45
CA ASP A 187 12.15 17.05 -25.55
C ASP A 187 12.21 15.53 -25.78
N THR A 188 11.12 14.91 -26.21
CA THR A 188 11.13 13.51 -26.68
C THR A 188 11.98 13.36 -27.93
N LEU A 189 11.76 14.18 -28.97
CA LEU A 189 12.50 14.09 -30.22
C LEU A 189 14.01 14.29 -30.02
N LYS A 190 14.44 15.15 -29.10
CA LYS A 190 15.86 15.31 -28.72
C LYS A 190 16.48 14.02 -28.15
N ASN A 191 15.66 13.12 -27.65
CA ASN A 191 16.11 11.88 -27.01
C ASN A 191 16.04 10.67 -27.97
N LEU A 192 15.50 10.83 -29.18
CA LEU A 192 15.44 9.77 -30.19
C LEU A 192 16.67 9.81 -31.08
N TYR A 193 17.01 8.68 -31.66
CA TYR A 193 18.07 8.49 -32.65
C TYR A 193 17.53 7.72 -33.86
N ASP A 194 18.17 7.87 -35.00
CA ASP A 194 17.77 7.18 -36.24
C ASP A 194 17.88 5.65 -36.06
N GLY A 195 16.82 4.92 -36.37
CA GLY A 195 16.71 3.48 -36.18
C GLY A 195 16.25 3.04 -34.78
N VAL A 196 15.79 3.96 -33.93
CA VAL A 196 15.22 3.63 -32.61
C VAL A 196 14.01 2.70 -32.73
N ALA A 197 13.88 1.71 -31.83
CA ALA A 197 12.72 0.83 -31.85
C ALA A 197 11.44 1.58 -31.49
N ILE A 198 10.32 1.26 -32.12
CA ILE A 198 9.03 1.94 -31.83
C ILE A 198 8.63 1.88 -30.35
N LYS A 199 8.89 0.78 -29.66
CA LYS A 199 8.64 0.65 -28.22
C LYS A 199 9.47 1.64 -27.39
N ASP A 200 10.68 1.98 -27.85
CA ASP A 200 11.56 2.90 -27.16
C ASP A 200 11.13 4.36 -27.42
N VAL A 201 10.47 4.65 -28.54
CA VAL A 201 9.80 5.94 -28.79
C VAL A 201 8.68 6.14 -27.77
N ASN A 202 7.82 5.14 -27.58
CA ASN A 202 6.72 5.20 -26.61
C ASN A 202 7.26 5.34 -25.18
N THR A 203 8.31 4.61 -24.85
CA THR A 203 8.98 4.73 -23.55
C THR A 203 9.56 6.14 -23.35
N ALA A 204 10.19 6.72 -24.38
CA ALA A 204 10.74 8.07 -24.30
C ALA A 204 9.66 9.14 -24.07
N LEU A 205 8.48 9.01 -24.69
CA LEU A 205 7.33 9.87 -24.44
C LEU A 205 6.89 9.84 -22.99
N VAL A 206 6.64 8.62 -22.46
CA VAL A 206 6.24 8.42 -21.07
C VAL A 206 7.27 9.00 -20.10
N MET A 207 8.56 8.72 -20.36
CA MET A 207 9.64 9.20 -19.50
C MET A 207 9.81 10.71 -19.54
N THR A 208 9.63 11.34 -20.71
CA THR A 208 9.68 12.81 -20.83
C THR A 208 8.55 13.46 -20.02
N ALA A 209 7.31 13.02 -20.20
CA ALA A 209 6.17 13.56 -19.45
C ALA A 209 6.31 13.34 -17.94
N ARG A 210 6.79 12.17 -17.51
CA ARG A 210 7.01 11.83 -16.11
C ARG A 210 7.96 12.81 -15.39
N THR A 211 8.99 13.32 -16.06
CA THR A 211 9.94 14.24 -15.44
C THR A 211 9.32 15.61 -15.09
N LEU A 212 8.15 15.90 -15.66
CA LEU A 212 7.46 17.17 -15.45
C LEU A 212 6.44 17.12 -14.30
N VAL A 213 6.14 15.95 -13.76
CA VAL A 213 5.14 15.74 -12.68
C VAL A 213 5.43 16.59 -11.44
N GLU A 214 6.68 16.75 -11.06
CA GLU A 214 7.04 17.56 -9.89
C GLU A 214 6.79 19.05 -10.08
N ARG A 215 6.74 19.55 -11.33
CA ARG A 215 6.44 20.95 -11.65
C ARG A 215 4.95 21.20 -11.76
N GLU A 216 4.26 20.24 -12.37
CA GLU A 216 2.83 20.31 -12.60
C GLU A 216 2.21 18.90 -12.43
N PRO A 217 1.39 18.66 -11.38
CA PRO A 217 0.79 17.35 -11.11
C PRO A 217 0.00 16.77 -12.29
N ASN A 218 -0.59 17.61 -13.14
CA ASN A 218 -1.37 17.18 -14.29
C ASN A 218 -0.55 16.37 -15.31
N TYR A 219 0.78 16.49 -15.33
CA TYR A 219 1.62 15.60 -16.12
C TYR A 219 1.55 14.13 -15.68
N SER A 220 1.05 13.83 -14.48
CA SER A 220 0.77 12.43 -14.09
C SER A 220 -0.34 11.81 -14.94
N PHE A 221 -1.36 12.60 -15.28
CA PHE A 221 -2.43 12.18 -16.20
C PHE A 221 -1.90 12.07 -17.64
N VAL A 222 -1.14 13.06 -18.09
CA VAL A 222 -0.50 13.01 -19.44
C VAL A 222 0.35 11.75 -19.57
N THR A 223 1.18 11.45 -18.57
CA THR A 223 2.06 10.27 -18.57
C THR A 223 1.24 8.97 -18.63
N ALA A 224 0.14 8.89 -17.89
CA ALA A 224 -0.78 7.75 -17.93
C ALA A 224 -1.40 7.56 -19.32
N ARG A 225 -1.86 8.65 -19.93
CA ARG A 225 -2.51 8.63 -21.26
C ARG A 225 -1.53 8.23 -22.37
N LEU A 226 -0.25 8.62 -22.25
CA LEU A 226 0.82 8.15 -23.13
C LEU A 226 1.13 6.66 -22.94
N LEU A 227 1.13 6.15 -21.69
CA LEU A 227 1.24 4.72 -21.42
C LEU A 227 0.04 3.94 -21.96
N MET A 228 -1.16 4.53 -21.92
CA MET A 228 -2.39 3.94 -22.44
C MET A 228 -2.29 3.66 -23.94
N ASP A 229 -1.63 4.50 -24.73
CA ASP A 229 -1.40 4.25 -26.15
C ASP A 229 -0.60 2.96 -26.38
N THR A 230 0.43 2.74 -25.58
CA THR A 230 1.21 1.48 -25.62
C THR A 230 0.35 0.26 -25.27
N LEU A 231 -0.48 0.37 -24.22
CA LEU A 231 -1.38 -0.70 -23.83
C LEU A 231 -2.44 -1.01 -24.90
N ARG A 232 -2.99 0.02 -25.56
CA ARG A 232 -3.95 -0.17 -26.67
C ARG A 232 -3.33 -0.95 -27.81
N ALA A 233 -2.13 -0.58 -28.26
CA ALA A 233 -1.42 -1.30 -29.30
C ALA A 233 -1.15 -2.76 -28.92
N GLU A 234 -0.67 -2.99 -27.69
CA GLU A 234 -0.42 -4.33 -27.16
C GLU A 234 -1.69 -5.18 -27.13
N ALA A 235 -2.76 -4.67 -26.52
CA ALA A 235 -3.99 -5.42 -26.28
C ALA A 235 -4.81 -5.62 -27.56
N LEU A 236 -5.05 -4.58 -28.33
CA LEU A 236 -5.86 -4.65 -29.56
C LEU A 236 -5.19 -5.48 -30.62
N GLY A 237 -3.85 -5.37 -30.78
CA GLY A 237 -3.07 -6.20 -31.68
C GLY A 237 -3.14 -7.69 -31.33
N PHE A 238 -2.98 -8.02 -30.03
CA PHE A 238 -3.13 -9.41 -29.56
C PHE A 238 -4.55 -9.96 -29.78
N LEU A 239 -5.57 -9.13 -29.58
CA LEU A 239 -6.97 -9.52 -29.83
C LEU A 239 -7.32 -9.59 -31.30
N GLY A 240 -6.50 -9.05 -32.20
CA GLY A 240 -6.77 -8.98 -33.64
C GLY A 240 -7.90 -8.00 -33.99
N VAL A 241 -8.11 -6.98 -33.17
CA VAL A 241 -9.14 -5.95 -33.37
C VAL A 241 -8.59 -4.75 -34.15
N ALA A 242 -7.39 -4.28 -33.79
CA ALA A 242 -6.66 -3.22 -34.47
C ALA A 242 -5.18 -3.27 -34.09
N ASP A 243 -4.27 -2.77 -34.93
CA ASP A 243 -2.84 -2.73 -34.64
C ASP A 243 -2.48 -1.65 -33.61
N SER A 244 -3.28 -0.58 -33.53
CA SER A 244 -3.16 0.52 -32.58
C SER A 244 -4.45 1.35 -32.59
N ALA A 245 -4.65 2.19 -31.58
CA ALA A 245 -5.78 3.12 -31.53
C ALA A 245 -5.42 4.38 -30.73
N THR A 246 -5.94 5.51 -31.16
CA THR A 246 -5.97 6.76 -30.39
C THR A 246 -7.08 6.70 -29.35
N HIS A 247 -7.12 7.69 -28.44
CA HIS A 247 -8.17 7.72 -27.41
C HIS A 247 -9.58 7.79 -28.02
N HIS A 248 -9.80 8.69 -29.00
CA HIS A 248 -11.12 8.88 -29.57
C HIS A 248 -11.62 7.68 -30.38
N GLU A 249 -10.72 6.90 -31.00
CA GLU A 249 -11.08 5.67 -31.70
C GLU A 249 -11.61 4.58 -30.75
N MET A 250 -11.27 4.65 -29.46
CA MET A 250 -11.73 3.68 -28.47
C MET A 250 -13.23 3.72 -28.22
N ALA A 251 -13.94 4.82 -28.59
CA ALA A 251 -15.40 4.90 -28.54
C ALA A 251 -16.07 3.73 -29.27
N ASP A 252 -15.53 3.35 -30.45
CA ASP A 252 -16.04 2.25 -31.26
C ASP A 252 -15.33 0.92 -31.00
N LEU A 253 -14.06 0.97 -30.60
CA LEU A 253 -13.23 -0.23 -30.46
C LEU A 253 -13.50 -1.03 -29.20
N TYR A 254 -13.91 -0.43 -28.11
CA TYR A 254 -14.26 -1.16 -26.89
C TYR A 254 -15.40 -2.17 -27.11
N ALA A 255 -16.41 -1.80 -27.91
CA ALA A 255 -17.51 -2.69 -28.27
C ALA A 255 -17.05 -3.94 -29.04
N LYS A 256 -15.94 -3.85 -29.79
CA LYS A 256 -15.32 -4.97 -30.52
C LYS A 256 -14.31 -5.73 -29.64
N ALA A 257 -13.59 -5.00 -28.76
CA ALA A 257 -12.55 -5.57 -27.92
C ALA A 257 -13.13 -6.52 -26.86
N LEU A 258 -14.27 -6.19 -26.23
CA LEU A 258 -14.86 -6.99 -25.17
C LEU A 258 -15.23 -8.42 -25.64
N PRO A 259 -15.95 -8.63 -26.75
CA PRO A 259 -16.23 -9.99 -27.23
C PRO A 259 -14.95 -10.78 -27.59
N ALA A 260 -14.00 -10.14 -28.28
CA ALA A 260 -12.72 -10.77 -28.65
C ALA A 260 -11.91 -11.17 -27.41
N TYR A 261 -11.91 -10.32 -26.38
CA TYR A 261 -11.27 -10.57 -25.10
C TYR A 261 -11.88 -11.80 -24.39
N VAL A 262 -13.20 -11.86 -24.27
CA VAL A 262 -13.89 -12.98 -23.63
C VAL A 262 -13.65 -14.28 -24.39
N GLU A 263 -13.70 -14.24 -25.73
CA GLU A 263 -13.44 -15.42 -26.58
C GLU A 263 -12.04 -15.99 -26.34
N LYS A 264 -10.99 -15.16 -26.49
CA LYS A 264 -9.61 -15.57 -26.29
C LYS A 264 -9.29 -15.93 -24.85
N GLY A 265 -9.82 -15.18 -23.88
CA GLY A 265 -9.60 -15.48 -22.47
C GLY A 265 -10.17 -16.84 -22.04
N VAL A 266 -11.30 -17.25 -22.60
CA VAL A 266 -11.89 -18.58 -22.40
C VAL A 266 -11.09 -19.66 -23.16
N GLU A 267 -10.65 -19.38 -24.39
CA GLU A 267 -9.79 -20.29 -25.17
C GLU A 267 -8.49 -20.62 -24.42
N PHE A 268 -7.89 -19.62 -23.75
CA PHE A 268 -6.66 -19.80 -22.96
C PHE A 268 -6.88 -20.37 -21.56
N GLU A 269 -8.10 -20.74 -21.20
CA GLU A 269 -8.46 -21.21 -19.86
C GLU A 269 -8.12 -20.19 -18.73
N LEU A 270 -8.21 -18.90 -19.06
CA LEU A 270 -7.99 -17.80 -18.10
C LEU A 270 -9.31 -17.22 -17.55
N LEU A 271 -10.36 -17.24 -18.38
CA LEU A 271 -11.68 -16.73 -18.04
C LEU A 271 -12.72 -17.84 -17.89
N ASP A 272 -13.74 -17.56 -17.07
CA ASP A 272 -14.89 -18.45 -16.90
C ASP A 272 -15.71 -18.51 -18.20
N PRO A 273 -15.98 -19.71 -18.75
CA PRO A 273 -16.85 -19.88 -19.92
C PRO A 273 -18.25 -19.29 -19.76
N ALA A 274 -18.76 -19.13 -18.55
CA ALA A 274 -20.04 -18.50 -18.27
C ALA A 274 -20.11 -17.04 -18.75
N LEU A 275 -18.98 -16.35 -18.91
CA LEU A 275 -18.93 -15.01 -19.44
C LEU A 275 -19.39 -14.93 -20.90
N LYS A 276 -19.26 -16.01 -21.69
CA LYS A 276 -19.80 -16.08 -23.07
C LYS A 276 -21.34 -16.05 -23.11
N GLY A 277 -22.01 -16.31 -21.98
CA GLY A 277 -23.45 -16.29 -21.85
C GLY A 277 -24.06 -14.89 -21.65
N TYR A 278 -23.26 -13.84 -21.65
CA TYR A 278 -23.73 -12.45 -21.62
C TYR A 278 -24.02 -11.92 -23.03
N ASP A 279 -24.88 -10.93 -23.13
CA ASP A 279 -24.99 -10.07 -24.30
C ASP A 279 -23.77 -9.13 -24.37
N LEU A 280 -22.67 -9.65 -24.93
CA LEU A 280 -21.38 -8.95 -25.01
C LEU A 280 -21.46 -7.68 -25.87
N GLU A 281 -22.37 -7.63 -26.86
CA GLU A 281 -22.57 -6.44 -27.67
C GLU A 281 -23.20 -5.32 -26.83
N ARG A 282 -24.23 -5.63 -26.06
CA ARG A 282 -24.88 -4.69 -25.13
C ARG A 282 -23.88 -4.18 -24.09
N LEU A 283 -23.08 -5.07 -23.50
CA LEU A 283 -22.08 -4.69 -22.51
C LEU A 283 -20.95 -3.86 -23.12
N GLY A 284 -20.47 -4.22 -24.31
CA GLY A 284 -19.45 -3.46 -25.00
C GLY A 284 -19.88 -2.03 -25.35
N LYS A 285 -21.14 -1.84 -25.73
CA LYS A 285 -21.72 -0.51 -25.97
C LYS A 285 -21.95 0.31 -24.70
N ALA A 286 -22.00 -0.32 -23.54
CA ALA A 286 -22.12 0.35 -22.24
C ALA A 286 -20.78 0.81 -21.65
N ILE A 287 -19.68 0.48 -22.30
CA ILE A 287 -18.35 0.93 -21.89
C ILE A 287 -18.15 2.41 -22.21
N GLU A 288 -17.70 3.14 -21.20
CA GLU A 288 -17.43 4.58 -21.28
C GLU A 288 -15.94 4.81 -21.47
N HIS A 289 -15.48 4.99 -22.71
CA HIS A 289 -14.06 5.14 -23.05
C HIS A 289 -13.41 6.38 -22.41
N GLU A 290 -14.18 7.46 -22.16
CA GLU A 290 -13.69 8.67 -21.50
C GLU A 290 -13.12 8.42 -20.10
N ARG A 291 -13.55 7.33 -19.46
CA ARG A 291 -13.02 6.94 -18.14
C ARG A 291 -11.56 6.46 -18.19
N ASP A 292 -10.99 6.24 -19.36
CA ASP A 292 -9.56 6.03 -19.53
C ASP A 292 -8.73 7.29 -19.19
N GLN A 293 -9.33 8.47 -19.26
CA GLN A 293 -8.67 9.75 -19.04
C GLN A 293 -8.39 10.06 -17.55
N GLN A 294 -9.03 9.35 -16.61
CA GLN A 294 -8.97 9.65 -15.18
C GLN A 294 -7.77 9.03 -14.46
N PHE A 295 -7.03 8.13 -15.09
CA PHE A 295 -5.89 7.47 -14.45
C PHE A 295 -4.71 8.41 -14.24
N THR A 296 -4.13 8.37 -13.05
CA THR A 296 -2.76 8.84 -12.84
C THR A 296 -1.75 7.83 -13.37
N TYR A 297 -0.51 8.25 -13.58
CA TYR A 297 0.56 7.35 -14.03
C TYR A 297 0.77 6.17 -13.07
N LEU A 298 0.82 6.44 -11.75
CA LEU A 298 0.93 5.38 -10.74
C LEU A 298 -0.24 4.40 -10.81
N GLY A 299 -1.47 4.91 -10.98
CA GLY A 299 -2.67 4.08 -11.05
C GLY A 299 -2.68 3.15 -12.25
N LEU A 300 -2.44 3.68 -13.44
CA LEU A 300 -2.42 2.87 -14.66
C LEU A 300 -1.24 1.89 -14.68
N GLN A 301 -0.05 2.34 -14.27
CA GLN A 301 1.13 1.47 -14.21
C GLN A 301 0.91 0.30 -13.23
N THR A 302 0.24 0.56 -12.11
CA THR A 302 -0.13 -0.49 -11.15
C THR A 302 -1.05 -1.53 -11.79
N LEU A 303 -2.06 -1.10 -12.56
CA LEU A 303 -2.94 -2.02 -13.28
C LEU A 303 -2.18 -2.79 -14.36
N TYR A 304 -1.36 -2.10 -15.13
CA TYR A 304 -0.57 -2.66 -16.22
C TYR A 304 0.37 -3.78 -15.77
N ASP A 305 1.10 -3.55 -14.68
CA ASP A 305 2.11 -4.49 -14.22
C ASP A 305 1.52 -5.67 -13.43
N ARG A 306 0.38 -5.49 -12.77
CA ARG A 306 -0.08 -6.44 -11.77
C ARG A 306 -1.46 -7.02 -12.00
N TYR A 307 -2.39 -6.25 -12.57
CA TYR A 307 -3.81 -6.63 -12.60
C TYR A 307 -4.27 -7.17 -13.93
N PHE A 308 -3.84 -6.54 -15.04
CA PHE A 308 -4.33 -6.94 -16.35
C PHE A 308 -3.95 -8.37 -16.70
N ILE A 309 -4.92 -9.11 -17.21
CA ILE A 309 -4.70 -10.48 -17.66
C ILE A 309 -3.77 -10.47 -18.88
N HIS A 310 -2.80 -11.35 -18.84
CA HIS A 310 -1.81 -11.50 -19.90
C HIS A 310 -1.61 -12.97 -20.30
N LYS A 311 -1.14 -13.20 -21.53
CA LYS A 311 -0.67 -14.50 -22.02
C LYS A 311 0.79 -14.36 -22.42
N ASP A 312 1.67 -15.14 -21.79
CA ASP A 312 3.12 -15.13 -22.08
C ASP A 312 3.76 -13.73 -22.00
N GLY A 313 3.29 -12.91 -21.06
CA GLY A 313 3.77 -11.55 -20.82
C GLY A 313 3.10 -10.47 -21.66
N VAL A 314 2.26 -10.81 -22.63
CA VAL A 314 1.50 -9.87 -23.46
C VAL A 314 0.14 -9.63 -22.82
N ARG A 315 -0.16 -8.37 -22.46
CA ARG A 315 -1.47 -7.99 -21.90
C ARG A 315 -2.46 -7.89 -23.04
N PHE A 316 -3.62 -8.51 -22.84
CA PHE A 316 -4.73 -8.41 -23.78
C PHE A 316 -6.01 -7.88 -23.14
N GLU A 317 -5.88 -7.33 -21.92
CA GLU A 317 -6.96 -6.70 -21.17
C GLU A 317 -6.76 -5.17 -21.12
N LEU A 318 -7.76 -4.43 -21.58
CA LEU A 318 -7.81 -2.96 -21.55
C LEU A 318 -8.50 -2.50 -20.25
N PRO A 319 -8.28 -1.26 -19.76
CA PRO A 319 -8.80 -0.82 -18.45
C PRO A 319 -10.30 -0.94 -18.32
N GLN A 320 -11.08 -0.51 -19.31
CA GLN A 320 -12.54 -0.59 -19.20
C GLN A 320 -13.03 -2.03 -19.40
N VAL A 321 -12.34 -2.85 -20.17
CA VAL A 321 -12.60 -4.30 -20.27
C VAL A 321 -12.33 -4.99 -18.94
N PHE A 322 -11.27 -4.60 -18.24
CA PHE A 322 -10.95 -5.08 -16.88
C PHE A 322 -12.10 -4.82 -15.90
N PHE A 323 -12.59 -3.57 -15.81
CA PHE A 323 -13.71 -3.26 -14.93
C PHE A 323 -15.00 -3.97 -15.35
N MET A 324 -15.24 -4.11 -16.65
CA MET A 324 -16.39 -4.86 -17.15
C MET A 324 -16.28 -6.35 -16.83
N ARG A 325 -15.11 -6.97 -16.97
CA ARG A 325 -14.88 -8.37 -16.55
C ARG A 325 -15.18 -8.58 -15.08
N VAL A 326 -14.66 -7.69 -14.21
CA VAL A 326 -14.94 -7.76 -12.77
C VAL A 326 -16.45 -7.65 -12.51
N ALA A 327 -17.11 -6.70 -13.13
CA ALA A 327 -18.54 -6.48 -13.01
C ALA A 327 -19.37 -7.69 -13.51
N MET A 328 -19.01 -8.27 -14.67
CA MET A 328 -19.63 -9.48 -15.19
C MET A 328 -19.44 -10.66 -14.22
N GLY A 329 -18.24 -10.86 -13.71
CA GLY A 329 -17.93 -11.90 -12.72
C GLY A 329 -18.81 -11.79 -11.48
N LEU A 330 -18.99 -10.58 -10.96
CA LEU A 330 -19.82 -10.30 -9.77
C LEU A 330 -21.33 -10.42 -10.02
N ALA A 331 -21.77 -10.27 -11.27
CA ALA A 331 -23.19 -10.31 -11.64
C ALA A 331 -23.68 -11.67 -12.16
N LEU A 332 -22.81 -12.72 -12.20
CA LEU A 332 -23.12 -14.02 -12.81
C LEU A 332 -24.42 -14.65 -12.31
N GLN A 333 -24.78 -14.48 -11.05
CA GLN A 333 -25.98 -15.07 -10.43
C GLN A 333 -27.16 -14.10 -10.29
N GLU A 334 -27.02 -12.90 -10.83
CA GLU A 334 -28.11 -11.92 -10.83
C GLU A 334 -29.18 -12.28 -11.87
N LYS A 335 -30.46 -11.95 -11.57
CA LYS A 335 -31.58 -12.21 -12.48
C LYS A 335 -31.48 -11.46 -13.81
N ASP A 336 -31.15 -10.16 -13.73
CA ASP A 336 -30.81 -9.31 -14.89
C ASP A 336 -29.29 -9.03 -14.82
N LYS A 337 -28.51 -10.05 -15.20
CA LYS A 337 -27.05 -10.00 -15.05
C LYS A 337 -26.41 -8.92 -15.93
N GLU A 338 -26.98 -8.60 -17.10
CA GLU A 338 -26.47 -7.54 -17.97
C GLU A 338 -26.69 -6.15 -17.34
N ALA A 339 -27.88 -5.86 -16.85
CA ALA A 339 -28.16 -4.58 -16.17
C ALA A 339 -27.32 -4.42 -14.91
N ARG A 340 -27.14 -5.51 -14.15
CA ARG A 340 -26.29 -5.50 -12.95
C ARG A 340 -24.80 -5.37 -13.28
N ALA A 341 -24.34 -6.02 -14.31
CA ALA A 341 -22.95 -5.86 -14.78
C ALA A 341 -22.68 -4.41 -15.19
N ILE A 342 -23.60 -3.76 -15.88
CA ILE A 342 -23.47 -2.33 -16.25
C ILE A 342 -23.49 -1.44 -15.00
N GLU A 343 -24.36 -1.69 -14.03
CA GLU A 343 -24.41 -0.96 -12.76
C GLU A 343 -23.07 -1.09 -12.00
N PHE A 344 -22.55 -2.31 -11.86
CA PHE A 344 -21.30 -2.60 -11.17
C PHE A 344 -20.10 -2.00 -11.91
N TYR A 345 -20.08 -2.11 -13.24
CA TYR A 345 -19.08 -1.47 -14.08
C TYR A 345 -19.05 0.05 -13.87
N ASN A 346 -20.21 0.68 -13.88
CA ASN A 346 -20.31 2.12 -13.67
C ASN A 346 -19.73 2.53 -12.32
N LEU A 347 -20.01 1.77 -11.27
CA LEU A 347 -19.51 2.06 -9.93
C LEU A 347 -17.97 1.90 -9.83
N LEU A 348 -17.43 0.82 -10.41
CA LEU A 348 -15.98 0.54 -10.39
C LEU A 348 -15.21 1.52 -11.28
N SER A 349 -15.68 1.70 -12.52
CA SER A 349 -14.97 2.48 -13.53
C SER A 349 -15.04 4.00 -13.32
N SER A 350 -16.02 4.51 -12.55
CA SER A 350 -16.07 5.91 -12.11
C SER A 350 -15.17 6.20 -10.92
N PHE A 351 -14.54 5.16 -10.33
CA PHE A 351 -13.77 5.25 -9.09
C PHE A 351 -14.57 5.70 -7.87
N ASP A 352 -15.87 5.61 -7.87
CA ASP A 352 -16.68 5.93 -6.69
C ASP A 352 -16.55 4.88 -5.58
N TYR A 353 -16.23 3.65 -5.98
CA TYR A 353 -15.96 2.50 -5.12
C TYR A 353 -14.92 1.60 -5.78
N MET A 354 -14.11 0.93 -4.96
CA MET A 354 -13.19 -0.09 -5.46
C MET A 354 -13.26 -1.34 -4.60
N ALA A 355 -13.36 -2.50 -5.28
CA ALA A 355 -13.29 -3.80 -4.64
C ALA A 355 -11.86 -4.14 -4.22
N SER A 356 -11.70 -5.08 -3.29
CA SER A 356 -10.39 -5.55 -2.85
C SER A 356 -9.59 -6.22 -3.97
N THR A 357 -8.28 -6.24 -3.82
CA THR A 357 -7.34 -6.81 -4.80
C THR A 357 -7.71 -8.23 -5.26
N PRO A 358 -8.05 -9.21 -4.39
CA PRO A 358 -8.45 -10.55 -4.87
C PRO A 358 -9.70 -10.53 -5.76
N THR A 359 -10.67 -9.68 -5.45
CA THR A 359 -11.86 -9.50 -6.29
C THR A 359 -11.49 -8.97 -7.66
N LEU A 360 -10.65 -7.93 -7.72
CA LEU A 360 -10.18 -7.34 -8.98
C LEU A 360 -9.37 -8.33 -9.82
N PHE A 361 -8.51 -9.15 -9.18
CA PHE A 361 -7.71 -10.16 -9.89
C PHE A 361 -8.55 -11.29 -10.47
N ASN A 362 -9.47 -11.84 -9.66
CA ASN A 362 -10.00 -13.17 -9.90
C ASN A 362 -11.47 -13.18 -10.35
N ALA A 363 -12.22 -12.05 -10.26
CA ALA A 363 -13.61 -12.05 -10.73
C ALA A 363 -13.69 -12.33 -12.23
N GLY A 364 -14.58 -13.26 -12.62
CA GLY A 364 -14.72 -13.72 -14.00
C GLY A 364 -13.64 -14.68 -14.49
N THR A 365 -12.75 -15.16 -13.62
CA THR A 365 -11.76 -16.21 -13.94
C THR A 365 -12.29 -17.61 -13.55
N LEU A 366 -11.58 -18.67 -13.96
CA LEU A 366 -11.96 -20.06 -13.69
C LEU A 366 -11.99 -20.46 -12.21
N ARG A 367 -11.23 -19.78 -11.35
CA ARG A 367 -11.15 -20.07 -9.91
C ARG A 367 -11.20 -18.77 -9.12
N PRO A 368 -12.38 -18.18 -9.00
CA PRO A 368 -12.52 -16.86 -8.45
C PRO A 368 -12.49 -16.88 -6.91
N GLN A 369 -11.31 -17.03 -6.30
CA GLN A 369 -11.16 -16.72 -4.89
C GLN A 369 -11.14 -15.18 -4.78
N LEU A 370 -12.27 -14.61 -4.36
CA LEU A 370 -12.53 -13.16 -4.37
C LEU A 370 -12.37 -12.56 -2.97
N SER A 371 -12.56 -13.39 -1.93
CA SER A 371 -12.41 -12.95 -0.55
C SER A 371 -10.95 -12.80 -0.18
N SER A 372 -10.66 -11.73 0.56
CA SER A 372 -9.29 -11.35 0.90
C SER A 372 -8.83 -11.84 2.27
N CYS A 373 -9.75 -12.09 3.22
CA CYS A 373 -9.42 -12.30 4.62
C CYS A 373 -9.98 -13.63 5.12
N TYR A 374 -9.11 -14.39 5.82
CA TYR A 374 -9.45 -15.70 6.40
C TYR A 374 -8.89 -15.78 7.81
N LEU A 375 -9.72 -16.20 8.76
CA LEU A 375 -9.38 -16.34 10.18
C LEU A 375 -9.53 -17.80 10.61
N THR A 376 -8.48 -18.34 11.24
CA THR A 376 -8.44 -19.72 11.70
C THR A 376 -8.03 -19.80 13.17
N THR A 377 -8.75 -20.55 13.99
CA THR A 377 -8.29 -20.95 15.32
C THR A 377 -7.58 -22.30 15.24
N VAL A 378 -6.36 -22.37 15.76
CA VAL A 378 -5.51 -23.55 15.70
C VAL A 378 -5.77 -24.42 16.93
N PRO A 379 -6.24 -25.69 16.77
CA PRO A 379 -6.51 -26.57 17.91
C PRO A 379 -5.21 -27.10 18.55
N ASP A 380 -5.32 -27.57 19.81
CA ASP A 380 -4.19 -28.11 20.59
C ASP A 380 -3.95 -29.60 20.33
N ASP A 381 -3.84 -29.99 19.07
CA ASP A 381 -3.40 -31.32 18.67
C ASP A 381 -2.56 -31.27 17.41
N LEU A 382 -1.65 -32.23 17.26
CA LEU A 382 -0.65 -32.18 16.17
C LEU A 382 -1.30 -32.26 14.79
N SER A 383 -2.34 -33.04 14.62
CA SER A 383 -3.06 -33.20 13.35
C SER A 383 -3.75 -31.86 12.96
N GLY A 384 -4.43 -31.26 13.94
CA GLY A 384 -5.12 -29.97 13.76
C GLY A 384 -4.14 -28.81 13.50
N ILE A 385 -2.99 -28.77 14.18
CA ILE A 385 -1.92 -27.77 13.93
C ILE A 385 -1.46 -27.86 12.47
N TYR A 386 -1.09 -29.07 12.00
CA TYR A 386 -0.62 -29.25 10.62
C TYR A 386 -1.72 -29.08 9.59
N LYS A 387 -2.98 -29.39 9.96
CA LYS A 387 -4.13 -29.06 9.10
C LYS A 387 -4.27 -27.55 8.92
N ALA A 388 -4.15 -26.77 9.99
CA ALA A 388 -4.20 -25.30 9.90
C ALA A 388 -3.06 -24.76 9.02
N ILE A 389 -1.85 -25.30 9.11
CA ILE A 389 -0.73 -24.95 8.24
C ILE A 389 -1.02 -25.30 6.78
N HIS A 390 -1.58 -26.49 6.52
CA HIS A 390 -2.01 -26.88 5.18
C HIS A 390 -3.10 -25.96 4.63
N ASP A 391 -4.12 -25.64 5.42
CA ASP A 391 -5.19 -24.73 5.02
C ASP A 391 -4.66 -23.33 4.70
N ASN A 392 -3.69 -22.83 5.49
CA ASN A 392 -2.97 -21.59 5.20
C ASN A 392 -2.30 -21.63 3.82
N ALA A 393 -1.62 -22.72 3.47
CA ALA A 393 -0.98 -22.88 2.18
C ALA A 393 -2.00 -22.85 1.04
N MET A 394 -3.13 -23.55 1.20
CA MET A 394 -4.20 -23.59 0.19
C MET A 394 -4.85 -22.22 -0.02
N LEU A 395 -5.10 -21.46 1.04
CA LEU A 395 -5.68 -20.12 0.98
C LEU A 395 -4.68 -19.09 0.40
N SER A 396 -3.41 -19.19 0.76
CA SER A 396 -2.34 -18.31 0.24
C SER A 396 -2.12 -18.47 -1.25
N LYS A 397 -2.27 -19.68 -1.79
CA LYS A 397 -2.14 -19.96 -3.24
C LYS A 397 -3.01 -19.05 -4.11
N PHE A 398 -4.17 -18.63 -3.60
CA PHE A 398 -5.15 -17.79 -4.31
C PHE A 398 -5.25 -16.37 -3.73
N ALA A 399 -4.19 -15.86 -3.09
CA ALA A 399 -4.07 -14.50 -2.54
C ALA A 399 -4.91 -14.21 -1.29
N GLY A 400 -5.26 -15.22 -0.48
CA GLY A 400 -5.87 -15.01 0.84
C GLY A 400 -4.90 -14.41 1.84
N GLY A 401 -5.30 -13.37 2.57
CA GLY A 401 -4.62 -12.85 3.76
C GLY A 401 -5.10 -13.61 5.00
N LEU A 402 -4.17 -14.03 5.86
CA LEU A 402 -4.47 -15.01 6.92
C LEU A 402 -4.27 -14.41 8.31
N GLY A 403 -5.23 -14.63 9.21
CA GLY A 403 -5.10 -14.44 10.64
C GLY A 403 -5.26 -15.77 11.36
N ASN A 404 -4.29 -16.13 12.20
CA ASN A 404 -4.32 -17.39 12.95
C ASN A 404 -4.27 -17.13 14.45
N ASP A 405 -5.24 -17.62 15.17
CA ASP A 405 -5.23 -17.68 16.62
C ASP A 405 -4.50 -18.94 17.10
N TRP A 406 -3.40 -18.73 17.81
CA TRP A 406 -2.55 -19.77 18.36
C TRP A 406 -2.74 -19.98 19.86
N THR A 407 -3.65 -19.26 20.47
CA THR A 407 -3.90 -19.28 21.92
C THR A 407 -4.26 -20.68 22.45
N PRO A 408 -5.04 -21.53 21.74
CA PRO A 408 -5.36 -22.86 22.28
C PRO A 408 -4.17 -23.82 22.41
N VAL A 409 -3.09 -23.59 21.65
CA VAL A 409 -1.93 -24.50 21.62
C VAL A 409 -1.16 -24.41 22.94
N ARG A 410 -0.98 -25.56 23.60
CA ARG A 410 -0.33 -25.64 24.93
C ARG A 410 1.08 -25.04 24.93
N ALA A 411 1.40 -24.36 26.04
CA ALA A 411 2.65 -23.64 26.22
C ALA A 411 3.84 -24.58 26.47
N LEU A 412 5.04 -24.00 26.40
CA LEU A 412 6.31 -24.62 26.74
C LEU A 412 6.25 -25.25 28.15
N GLY A 413 6.71 -26.48 28.25
CA GLY A 413 6.76 -27.23 29.50
C GLY A 413 5.49 -27.97 29.89
N SER A 414 4.37 -27.75 29.16
CA SER A 414 3.10 -28.47 29.39
C SER A 414 3.23 -29.96 29.09
N TYR A 415 2.52 -30.80 29.87
CA TYR A 415 2.59 -32.23 29.73
C TYR A 415 1.89 -32.73 28.46
N ILE A 416 2.52 -33.65 27.75
CA ILE A 416 1.97 -34.34 26.57
C ILE A 416 1.67 -35.79 26.96
N LYS A 417 0.39 -36.12 27.19
CA LYS A 417 -0.07 -37.41 27.65
C LYS A 417 0.33 -38.57 26.73
N GLY A 418 0.25 -38.40 25.42
CA GLY A 418 0.50 -39.46 24.45
C GLY A 418 1.95 -39.92 24.34
N THR A 419 2.92 -39.06 24.68
CA THR A 419 4.35 -39.34 24.58
C THR A 419 5.06 -39.32 25.95
N ASN A 420 4.36 -39.01 27.02
CA ASN A 420 4.93 -38.75 28.35
C ASN A 420 6.03 -37.70 28.35
N GLY A 421 5.94 -36.75 27.42
CA GLY A 421 6.89 -35.66 27.21
C GLY A 421 6.39 -34.30 27.62
N LYS A 422 7.16 -33.26 27.29
CA LYS A 422 6.80 -31.87 27.52
C LYS A 422 6.74 -31.11 26.20
N SER A 423 5.75 -30.21 26.07
CA SER A 423 5.58 -29.33 24.91
C SER A 423 6.75 -28.38 24.77
N GLN A 424 7.12 -28.08 23.54
CA GLN A 424 8.07 -27.02 23.16
C GLN A 424 7.36 -25.65 22.96
N GLY A 425 6.05 -25.57 23.21
CA GLY A 425 5.25 -24.36 23.05
C GLY A 425 4.91 -24.02 21.62
N VAL A 426 4.41 -22.79 21.42
CA VAL A 426 3.93 -22.32 20.10
C VAL A 426 5.04 -21.94 19.13
N VAL A 427 6.18 -21.45 19.62
CA VAL A 427 7.23 -20.83 18.79
C VAL A 427 7.79 -21.75 17.70
N PRO A 428 8.07 -23.05 17.93
CA PRO A 428 8.53 -23.93 16.85
C PRO A 428 7.52 -24.11 15.72
N PHE A 429 6.24 -24.17 16.05
CA PHE A 429 5.17 -24.25 15.03
C PHE A 429 5.04 -22.95 14.24
N LEU A 430 5.18 -21.80 14.90
CA LEU A 430 5.17 -20.49 14.25
C LEU A 430 6.32 -20.36 13.23
N LYS A 431 7.47 -20.97 13.50
CA LYS A 431 8.56 -21.04 12.51
C LYS A 431 8.15 -21.81 11.26
N VAL A 432 7.43 -22.92 11.40
CA VAL A 432 6.91 -23.70 10.25
C VAL A 432 5.89 -22.88 9.46
N VAL A 433 5.02 -22.14 10.14
CA VAL A 433 4.04 -21.24 9.51
C VAL A 433 4.74 -20.13 8.72
N ASN A 434 5.77 -19.50 9.31
CA ASN A 434 6.59 -18.50 8.63
C ASN A 434 7.18 -19.05 7.32
N ASP A 435 7.83 -20.21 7.38
CA ASP A 435 8.49 -20.82 6.23
C ASP A 435 7.47 -21.29 5.17
N THR A 436 6.28 -21.74 5.60
CA THR A 436 5.16 -22.05 4.70
C THR A 436 4.66 -20.80 3.96
N ALA A 437 4.53 -19.67 4.64
CA ALA A 437 4.11 -18.40 4.03
C ALA A 437 5.13 -17.92 2.98
N VAL A 438 6.42 -18.10 3.23
CA VAL A 438 7.48 -17.81 2.26
C VAL A 438 7.42 -18.73 1.05
N ALA A 439 7.18 -20.04 1.28
CA ALA A 439 7.18 -21.05 0.23
C ALA A 439 5.98 -20.96 -0.72
N VAL A 440 4.81 -20.55 -0.22
CA VAL A 440 3.56 -20.55 -1.00
C VAL A 440 3.12 -19.13 -1.33
N ASN A 441 3.14 -18.80 -2.60
CA ASN A 441 2.70 -17.51 -3.12
C ASN A 441 1.84 -17.66 -4.37
N GLN A 442 1.15 -16.59 -4.74
CA GLN A 442 0.32 -16.54 -5.94
C GLN A 442 1.17 -16.29 -7.18
N GLY A 443 1.86 -17.30 -7.69
CA GLY A 443 2.57 -17.24 -8.97
C GLY A 443 3.49 -16.02 -9.16
N GLY A 444 4.12 -15.53 -8.08
CA GLY A 444 4.95 -14.34 -8.09
C GLY A 444 4.21 -13.00 -8.00
N LYS A 445 2.86 -12.99 -8.11
CA LYS A 445 2.06 -11.75 -8.04
C LYS A 445 1.90 -11.22 -6.62
N ARG A 446 1.81 -12.12 -5.63
CA ARG A 446 1.63 -11.79 -4.22
C ARG A 446 2.30 -12.86 -3.35
N LYS A 447 3.09 -12.46 -2.36
CA LYS A 447 3.65 -13.39 -1.37
C LYS A 447 2.55 -13.90 -0.44
N GLY A 448 2.70 -15.12 0.07
CA GLY A 448 1.89 -15.62 1.16
C GLY A 448 2.13 -14.77 2.41
N ALA A 449 1.07 -14.41 3.11
CA ALA A 449 1.16 -13.56 4.29
C ALA A 449 0.20 -14.04 5.37
N VAL A 450 0.72 -14.16 6.60
CA VAL A 450 -0.01 -14.62 7.77
C VAL A 450 0.30 -13.75 8.98
N CYS A 451 -0.71 -13.49 9.81
CA CYS A 451 -0.55 -12.88 11.12
C CYS A 451 -0.92 -13.91 12.21
N ALA A 452 0.01 -14.19 13.11
CA ALA A 452 -0.26 -15.01 14.28
C ALA A 452 -0.74 -14.14 15.44
N TYR A 453 -1.80 -14.54 16.08
CA TYR A 453 -2.39 -13.91 17.25
C TYR A 453 -2.17 -14.78 18.49
N LEU A 454 -1.83 -14.15 19.61
CA LEU A 454 -1.69 -14.82 20.91
C LEU A 454 -2.29 -13.93 22.00
N GLU A 455 -3.11 -14.52 22.88
CA GLU A 455 -3.63 -13.79 24.05
C GLU A 455 -2.53 -13.51 25.08
N THR A 456 -2.60 -12.34 25.70
CA THR A 456 -1.56 -11.86 26.62
C THR A 456 -1.42 -12.66 27.90
N TRP A 457 -2.37 -13.54 28.22
CA TRP A 457 -2.27 -14.47 29.36
C TRP A 457 -1.58 -15.79 29.01
N HIS A 458 -1.26 -16.06 27.74
CA HIS A 458 -0.57 -17.28 27.34
C HIS A 458 0.87 -17.30 27.86
N LEU A 459 1.32 -18.43 28.41
CA LEU A 459 2.64 -18.55 29.04
C LEU A 459 3.81 -18.25 28.09
N ASP A 460 3.65 -18.53 26.80
CA ASP A 460 4.70 -18.28 25.80
C ASP A 460 4.70 -16.82 25.29
N ILE A 461 3.92 -15.92 25.86
CA ILE A 461 3.78 -14.55 25.36
C ILE A 461 5.12 -13.80 25.31
N GLU A 462 6.00 -13.99 26.30
CA GLU A 462 7.27 -13.29 26.34
C GLU A 462 8.22 -13.70 25.19
N GLU A 463 8.20 -14.97 24.77
CA GLU A 463 8.96 -15.46 23.60
C GLU A 463 8.29 -15.02 22.30
N PHE A 464 6.95 -15.04 22.25
CA PHE A 464 6.17 -14.56 21.12
C PHE A 464 6.46 -13.09 20.80
N LEU A 465 6.64 -12.23 21.81
CA LEU A 465 7.02 -10.83 21.64
C LEU A 465 8.37 -10.68 20.93
N GLU A 466 9.28 -11.65 21.04
CA GLU A 466 10.64 -11.57 20.51
C GLU A 466 10.81 -12.22 19.12
N LEU A 467 9.73 -12.74 18.54
CA LEU A 467 9.79 -13.48 17.26
C LEU A 467 10.44 -12.71 16.11
N ARG A 468 10.29 -11.39 16.08
CA ARG A 468 10.82 -10.54 15.01
C ARG A 468 12.14 -9.82 15.37
N LYS A 469 12.75 -10.13 16.49
CA LYS A 469 14.05 -9.58 16.84
C LYS A 469 15.13 -10.01 15.85
N ASN A 470 16.03 -9.09 15.52
CA ASN A 470 17.19 -9.36 14.66
C ASN A 470 18.37 -10.03 15.43
N THR A 471 18.17 -10.39 16.69
CA THR A 471 19.17 -11.01 17.55
C THR A 471 18.64 -12.28 18.19
N GLY A 472 19.53 -13.18 18.59
CA GLY A 472 19.18 -14.45 19.22
C GLY A 472 19.25 -15.64 18.26
N ASP A 473 18.58 -16.74 18.61
CA ASP A 473 18.58 -17.96 17.80
C ASP A 473 17.56 -17.84 16.66
N ASP A 474 18.02 -17.83 15.41
CA ASP A 474 17.18 -17.71 14.20
C ASP A 474 16.13 -18.82 14.06
N ARG A 475 16.38 -20.00 14.69
CA ARG A 475 15.39 -21.08 14.73
C ARG A 475 14.13 -20.73 15.54
N ARG A 476 14.22 -19.70 16.37
CA ARG A 476 13.13 -19.15 17.18
C ARG A 476 12.68 -17.77 16.71
N ARG A 477 12.97 -17.39 15.45
CA ARG A 477 12.61 -16.11 14.84
C ARG A 477 11.75 -16.33 13.60
N THR A 478 10.82 -15.39 13.36
CA THR A 478 9.88 -15.41 12.23
C THR A 478 9.87 -14.04 11.60
N HIS A 479 10.77 -13.79 10.64
CA HIS A 479 10.95 -12.45 10.06
C HIS A 479 9.94 -12.10 8.98
N ASP A 480 9.32 -13.10 8.33
CA ASP A 480 8.37 -12.92 7.22
C ASP A 480 6.90 -12.99 7.64
N MET A 481 6.63 -13.44 8.87
CA MET A 481 5.30 -13.55 9.44
C MET A 481 4.97 -12.35 10.33
N ASN A 482 3.75 -11.85 10.26
CA ASN A 482 3.28 -10.81 11.17
C ASN A 482 2.78 -11.43 12.49
N THR A 483 2.80 -10.64 13.55
CA THR A 483 2.33 -11.05 14.87
C THR A 483 1.49 -9.96 15.52
N ALA A 484 0.50 -10.35 16.32
CA ALA A 484 -0.35 -9.44 17.06
C ALA A 484 -0.69 -9.99 18.46
N ASN A 485 -0.76 -9.11 19.43
CA ASN A 485 -1.24 -9.42 20.76
C ASN A 485 -2.77 -9.37 20.77
N TRP A 486 -3.43 -10.35 21.38
CA TRP A 486 -4.85 -10.35 21.63
C TRP A 486 -5.09 -10.09 23.12
N ILE A 487 -5.53 -8.86 23.44
CA ILE A 487 -5.43 -8.27 24.80
C ILE A 487 -6.82 -8.22 25.42
N PRO A 488 -7.09 -8.98 26.52
CA PRO A 488 -8.32 -8.85 27.29
C PRO A 488 -8.33 -7.55 28.12
N ASP A 489 -9.52 -7.00 28.36
CA ASP A 489 -9.71 -5.77 29.11
C ASP A 489 -9.12 -5.85 30.53
N LEU A 490 -9.21 -7.01 31.18
CA LEU A 490 -8.63 -7.22 32.51
C LEU A 490 -7.11 -6.93 32.54
N PHE A 491 -6.37 -7.32 31.48
CA PHE A 491 -4.95 -6.99 31.40
C PHE A 491 -4.73 -5.48 31.42
N MET A 492 -5.48 -4.75 30.60
CA MET A 492 -5.36 -3.29 30.56
C MET A 492 -5.77 -2.64 31.87
N LYS A 493 -6.84 -3.10 32.52
CA LYS A 493 -7.22 -2.63 33.87
C LYS A 493 -6.07 -2.80 34.85
N ARG A 494 -5.40 -3.97 34.86
CA ARG A 494 -4.23 -4.22 35.71
C ARG A 494 -3.00 -3.39 35.33
N VAL A 495 -2.84 -3.06 34.06
CA VAL A 495 -1.80 -2.09 33.62
C VAL A 495 -2.10 -0.70 34.18
N PHE A 496 -3.37 -0.28 34.19
CA PHE A 496 -3.78 1.01 34.77
C PHE A 496 -3.63 1.05 36.31
N ASP A 497 -4.04 -0.01 36.96
CA ASP A 497 -4.10 -0.10 38.42
C ASP A 497 -2.82 -0.71 39.05
N ASP A 498 -1.75 -0.93 38.28
CA ASP A 498 -0.45 -1.47 38.70
C ASP A 498 -0.52 -2.87 39.34
N GLY A 499 -1.38 -3.72 38.73
CA GLY A 499 -1.62 -5.07 39.25
C GLY A 499 -0.65 -6.12 38.71
N LYS A 500 -0.75 -7.31 39.27
CA LYS A 500 -0.03 -8.50 38.82
C LYS A 500 -0.81 -9.15 37.65
N TRP A 501 -0.09 -9.92 36.83
CA TRP A 501 -0.64 -10.67 35.73
C TRP A 501 -0.08 -12.09 35.70
N THR A 502 -0.93 -13.09 35.65
CA THR A 502 -0.52 -14.48 35.65
C THR A 502 -0.64 -15.06 34.25
N LEU A 503 0.43 -15.66 33.77
CA LEU A 503 0.54 -16.35 32.52
C LEU A 503 0.25 -17.82 32.74
N PHE A 504 -0.63 -18.40 31.90
CA PHE A 504 -1.08 -19.80 31.99
C PHE A 504 -0.77 -20.58 30.72
N SER A 505 -0.65 -21.91 30.83
CA SER A 505 -0.81 -22.78 29.70
C SER A 505 -2.30 -23.02 29.44
N PRO A 506 -2.80 -22.90 28.21
CA PRO A 506 -4.22 -23.13 27.90
C PRO A 506 -4.69 -24.55 28.26
N SER A 507 -3.81 -25.54 28.30
CA SER A 507 -4.13 -26.89 28.71
C SER A 507 -4.59 -27.01 30.20
N GLU A 508 -4.27 -26.03 31.05
CA GLU A 508 -4.67 -25.96 32.45
C GLU A 508 -5.86 -25.01 32.73
N VAL A 509 -6.17 -24.17 31.74
CA VAL A 509 -7.25 -23.16 31.75
C VAL A 509 -8.10 -23.24 30.48
N PRO A 510 -8.69 -24.37 30.15
CA PRO A 510 -9.19 -24.71 28.81
C PRO A 510 -10.39 -23.87 28.35
N ASP A 511 -11.15 -23.26 29.24
CA ASP A 511 -12.31 -22.43 28.93
C ASP A 511 -12.02 -20.93 28.84
N LEU A 512 -10.85 -20.49 29.30
CA LEU A 512 -10.50 -19.07 29.36
C LEU A 512 -10.45 -18.40 27.99
N HIS A 513 -10.03 -19.13 26.98
CA HIS A 513 -9.96 -18.69 25.60
C HIS A 513 -11.33 -18.27 25.02
N ASP A 514 -12.40 -18.96 25.39
CA ASP A 514 -13.75 -18.71 24.90
C ASP A 514 -14.55 -17.70 25.74
N LEU A 515 -13.97 -17.16 26.80
CA LEU A 515 -14.62 -16.19 27.68
C LEU A 515 -14.21 -14.76 27.36
N THR A 516 -15.13 -13.82 27.58
CA THR A 516 -14.95 -12.39 27.33
C THR A 516 -15.61 -11.54 28.41
N GLY A 517 -15.18 -10.28 28.54
CA GLY A 517 -15.74 -9.34 29.49
C GLY A 517 -15.68 -9.82 30.93
N LYS A 518 -16.76 -9.61 31.70
CA LYS A 518 -16.83 -9.99 33.12
C LYS A 518 -16.66 -11.49 33.35
N ALA A 519 -17.20 -12.32 32.48
CA ALA A 519 -17.05 -13.78 32.59
C ALA A 519 -15.59 -14.21 32.45
N PHE A 520 -14.80 -13.55 31.58
CA PHE A 520 -13.36 -13.75 31.51
C PHE A 520 -12.69 -13.30 32.81
N GLU A 521 -13.00 -12.11 33.34
CA GLU A 521 -12.41 -11.58 34.56
C GLU A 521 -12.62 -12.53 35.74
N GLU A 522 -13.87 -12.94 35.99
CA GLU A 522 -14.22 -13.87 37.07
C GLU A 522 -13.49 -15.21 36.95
N ARG A 523 -13.43 -15.75 35.74
CA ARG A 523 -12.79 -17.04 35.49
C ARG A 523 -11.26 -16.96 35.60
N TYR A 524 -10.67 -15.90 35.11
CA TYR A 524 -9.24 -15.65 35.22
C TYR A 524 -8.81 -15.53 36.69
N GLU A 525 -9.52 -14.76 37.50
CA GLU A 525 -9.27 -14.61 38.94
C GLU A 525 -9.47 -15.93 39.69
N TYR A 526 -10.45 -16.73 39.31
CA TYR A 526 -10.59 -18.09 39.82
C TYR A 526 -9.36 -18.94 39.53
N TYR A 527 -8.81 -18.89 38.33
CA TYR A 527 -7.61 -19.64 38.00
C TYR A 527 -6.37 -19.10 38.73
N GLU A 528 -6.26 -17.80 38.95
CA GLU A 528 -5.20 -17.23 39.79
C GLU A 528 -5.27 -17.77 41.20
N ALA A 529 -6.44 -17.83 41.81
CA ALA A 529 -6.63 -18.43 43.12
C ALA A 529 -6.23 -19.91 43.19
N LEU A 530 -6.45 -20.70 42.11
CA LEU A 530 -6.02 -22.09 42.05
C LEU A 530 -4.50 -22.29 42.05
N THR A 531 -3.73 -21.29 41.61
CA THR A 531 -2.25 -21.32 41.67
C THR A 531 -1.74 -21.35 43.13
N GLU A 532 -2.42 -20.63 44.04
CA GLU A 532 -2.10 -20.58 45.47
C GLU A 532 -2.30 -21.95 46.15
N TYR A 533 -3.23 -22.74 45.66
CA TYR A 533 -3.52 -24.12 46.16
C TYR A 533 -2.76 -25.20 45.40
N ASN A 534 -1.77 -24.82 44.54
CA ASN A 534 -0.95 -25.75 43.75
C ASN A 534 -1.77 -26.68 42.83
N LYS A 535 -2.97 -26.23 42.42
CA LYS A 535 -3.85 -26.99 41.48
C LYS A 535 -3.47 -26.70 40.01
N ILE A 536 -2.93 -25.53 39.71
CA ILE A 536 -2.31 -25.18 38.43
C ILE A 536 -0.80 -25.21 38.61
N LYS A 537 -0.09 -25.90 37.74
CA LYS A 537 1.36 -26.17 37.91
C LYS A 537 2.23 -25.44 36.91
N VAL A 538 1.70 -25.15 35.74
CA VAL A 538 2.44 -24.52 34.63
C VAL A 538 1.93 -23.07 34.47
N PHE A 539 2.50 -22.16 35.23
CA PHE A 539 2.16 -20.74 35.22
C PHE A 539 3.36 -19.86 35.58
N LYS A 540 3.25 -18.57 35.35
CA LYS A 540 4.23 -17.54 35.74
C LYS A 540 3.48 -16.25 36.04
N THR A 541 3.78 -15.60 37.17
CA THR A 541 3.20 -14.30 37.51
C THR A 541 4.22 -13.18 37.30
N VAL A 542 3.81 -12.12 36.63
CA VAL A 542 4.59 -10.93 36.29
C VAL A 542 3.84 -9.66 36.71
N GLN A 543 4.51 -8.50 36.72
CA GLN A 543 3.82 -7.22 36.82
C GLN A 543 3.19 -6.88 35.46
N ALA A 544 1.91 -6.52 35.44
CA ALA A 544 1.22 -6.19 34.20
C ALA A 544 1.90 -5.02 33.46
N LYS A 545 2.37 -3.99 34.17
CA LYS A 545 3.14 -2.87 33.61
C LYS A 545 4.46 -3.28 32.96
N ASP A 546 5.15 -4.28 33.52
CA ASP A 546 6.43 -4.72 32.96
C ASP A 546 6.22 -5.49 31.66
N LEU A 547 5.21 -6.34 31.61
CA LEU A 547 4.82 -7.00 30.36
C LEU A 547 4.37 -5.97 29.33
N TRP A 548 3.56 -4.99 29.72
CA TRP A 548 3.13 -3.90 28.84
C TRP A 548 4.31 -3.10 28.27
N ARG A 549 5.28 -2.75 29.10
CA ARG A 549 6.51 -2.08 28.64
C ARG A 549 7.29 -2.94 27.65
N LYS A 550 7.37 -4.25 27.88
CA LYS A 550 8.02 -5.19 26.96
C LYS A 550 7.28 -5.24 25.63
N MET A 551 5.95 -5.29 25.64
CA MET A 551 5.11 -5.25 24.43
C MET A 551 5.39 -3.98 23.61
N LEU A 552 5.35 -2.82 24.24
CA LEU A 552 5.61 -1.54 23.57
C LEU A 552 7.06 -1.42 23.08
N SER A 553 8.03 -1.94 23.85
CA SER A 553 9.44 -1.94 23.43
C SER A 553 9.64 -2.79 22.18
N MET A 554 9.06 -3.99 22.11
CA MET A 554 9.16 -4.87 20.95
C MET A 554 8.44 -4.29 19.74
N LEU A 555 7.26 -3.71 19.94
CA LEU A 555 6.52 -3.03 18.90
C LEU A 555 7.32 -1.85 18.31
N PHE A 556 8.01 -1.08 19.14
CA PHE A 556 8.86 0.01 18.68
C PHE A 556 10.11 -0.49 17.94
N GLU A 557 10.76 -1.54 18.49
CA GLU A 557 12.02 -2.10 17.93
C GLU A 557 11.80 -2.83 16.61
N THR A 558 10.69 -3.60 16.50
CA THR A 558 10.49 -4.54 15.40
C THR A 558 9.23 -4.27 14.56
N GLY A 559 8.42 -3.30 14.94
CA GLY A 559 7.09 -3.05 14.35
C GLY A 559 6.03 -4.07 14.77
N HIS A 560 6.36 -5.06 15.61
CA HIS A 560 5.49 -6.16 16.01
C HIS A 560 5.76 -6.60 17.46
N PRO A 561 4.81 -7.33 18.08
CA PRO A 561 3.42 -7.60 17.66
C PRO A 561 2.52 -6.37 17.72
N TRP A 562 1.52 -6.28 16.84
CA TRP A 562 0.51 -5.23 16.93
C TRP A 562 -0.37 -5.40 18.17
N LEU A 563 -1.03 -4.33 18.61
CA LEU A 563 -1.90 -4.36 19.77
C LEU A 563 -3.36 -4.36 19.33
N THR A 564 -4.07 -5.42 19.70
CA THR A 564 -5.49 -5.62 19.41
C THR A 564 -6.23 -6.04 20.68
N PHE A 565 -7.49 -5.64 20.83
CA PHE A 565 -8.22 -5.73 22.09
C PHE A 565 -9.38 -6.72 21.98
N LYS A 566 -9.31 -7.83 22.73
CA LYS A 566 -10.24 -8.95 22.69
C LYS A 566 -11.68 -8.52 23.01
N ASP A 567 -11.88 -7.82 24.12
CA ASP A 567 -13.22 -7.57 24.64
C ASP A 567 -14.05 -6.61 23.80
N PRO A 568 -13.53 -5.46 23.28
CA PRO A 568 -14.34 -4.65 22.39
C PRO A 568 -14.66 -5.35 21.05
N CYS A 569 -13.81 -6.26 20.56
CA CYS A 569 -14.10 -7.08 19.39
C CYS A 569 -15.28 -8.02 19.65
N ASN A 570 -15.40 -8.58 20.83
CA ASN A 570 -16.42 -9.56 21.21
C ASN A 570 -17.69 -8.92 21.75
N LEU A 571 -17.57 -8.00 22.71
CA LEU A 571 -18.71 -7.34 23.36
C LEU A 571 -19.52 -6.49 22.38
N ARG A 572 -18.90 -6.02 21.32
CA ARG A 572 -19.54 -5.26 20.24
C ARG A 572 -19.76 -6.09 18.97
N SER A 573 -19.55 -7.40 19.01
CA SER A 573 -19.84 -8.29 17.88
C SER A 573 -21.34 -8.50 17.77
N PRO A 574 -21.95 -8.31 16.59
CA PRO A 574 -23.36 -8.67 16.38
C PRO A 574 -23.61 -10.17 16.50
N GLN A 575 -22.57 -11.01 16.46
CA GLN A 575 -22.61 -12.48 16.42
C GLN A 575 -22.26 -13.16 17.75
N GLN A 576 -22.43 -12.47 18.88
CA GLN A 576 -22.11 -13.01 20.22
C GLN A 576 -22.78 -14.35 20.55
N HIS A 577 -23.95 -14.61 19.96
CA HIS A 577 -24.77 -15.81 20.20
C HIS A 577 -24.27 -17.08 19.50
N VAL A 578 -23.37 -16.96 18.53
CA VAL A 578 -22.88 -18.11 17.73
C VAL A 578 -21.42 -18.45 17.96
N GLY A 579 -20.65 -17.57 18.59
CA GLY A 579 -19.24 -17.84 18.87
C GLY A 579 -18.44 -16.64 19.30
N VAL A 580 -17.16 -16.88 19.50
CA VAL A 580 -16.19 -15.89 20.02
C VAL A 580 -15.26 -15.46 18.88
N VAL A 581 -14.92 -14.21 18.85
CA VAL A 581 -13.87 -13.64 18.01
C VAL A 581 -12.54 -13.88 18.70
N HIS A 582 -11.71 -14.78 18.14
CA HIS A 582 -10.44 -15.19 18.75
C HIS A 582 -9.22 -14.47 18.19
N SER A 583 -9.36 -13.83 17.04
CA SER A 583 -8.29 -13.08 16.37
C SER A 583 -8.88 -12.06 15.39
N SER A 584 -7.99 -11.30 14.75
CA SER A 584 -8.32 -10.57 13.55
C SER A 584 -7.59 -11.18 12.36
N ASN A 585 -7.74 -10.56 11.18
CA ASN A 585 -7.04 -10.96 9.95
C ASN A 585 -5.61 -10.41 9.90
N LEU A 586 -5.00 -10.49 8.72
CA LEU A 586 -3.66 -9.97 8.45
C LEU A 586 -3.52 -8.46 8.70
N CYS A 587 -4.58 -7.68 8.45
CA CYS A 587 -4.55 -6.21 8.51
C CYS A 587 -5.36 -5.62 9.67
N THR A 588 -5.84 -6.45 10.57
CA THR A 588 -6.51 -6.10 11.85
C THR A 588 -7.90 -5.43 11.74
N GLU A 589 -8.52 -5.38 10.55
CA GLU A 589 -9.86 -4.80 10.38
C GLU A 589 -11.01 -5.81 10.54
N ILE A 590 -10.76 -7.11 10.43
CA ILE A 590 -11.78 -8.15 10.46
C ILE A 590 -11.90 -8.76 11.86
N THR A 591 -13.11 -8.77 12.39
CA THR A 591 -13.41 -9.34 13.72
C THR A 591 -14.61 -10.26 13.62
N LEU A 592 -14.35 -11.53 13.28
CA LEU A 592 -15.35 -12.56 13.06
C LEU A 592 -15.08 -13.78 13.97
N ASN A 593 -16.14 -14.48 14.34
CA ASN A 593 -16.05 -15.68 15.16
C ASN A 593 -15.46 -16.86 14.38
N THR A 594 -14.69 -17.68 15.06
CA THR A 594 -14.04 -18.89 14.53
C THR A 594 -14.24 -20.07 15.46
N ASN A 595 -14.23 -21.28 14.89
CA ASN A 595 -14.23 -22.53 15.65
C ASN A 595 -13.61 -23.67 14.79
N ALA A 596 -13.68 -24.92 15.27
CA ALA A 596 -13.09 -26.05 14.58
C ALA A 596 -13.69 -26.33 13.17
N ASP A 597 -14.96 -25.98 12.97
CA ASP A 597 -15.71 -26.21 11.72
C ASP A 597 -15.89 -24.97 10.87
N GLU A 598 -15.42 -23.82 11.35
CA GLU A 598 -15.61 -22.52 10.73
C GLU A 598 -14.30 -21.71 10.67
N ILE A 599 -13.77 -21.58 9.47
CA ILE A 599 -12.77 -20.58 9.12
C ILE A 599 -13.52 -19.33 8.68
N ALA A 600 -13.41 -18.24 9.42
CA ALA A 600 -14.12 -17.02 9.07
C ALA A 600 -13.56 -16.40 7.78
N VAL A 601 -14.45 -15.89 6.94
CA VAL A 601 -14.11 -15.33 5.62
C VAL A 601 -14.73 -13.95 5.51
N CYS A 602 -13.98 -12.97 5.01
CA CYS A 602 -14.49 -11.66 4.67
C CYS A 602 -13.94 -11.18 3.33
N ASN A 603 -14.81 -10.54 2.56
CA ASN A 603 -14.44 -9.80 1.36
C ASN A 603 -14.66 -8.32 1.59
N LEU A 604 -13.80 -7.51 0.98
CA LEU A 604 -13.65 -6.10 1.27
C LEU A 604 -13.87 -5.24 0.05
N GLY A 605 -14.31 -4.02 0.30
CA GLY A 605 -14.35 -2.95 -0.67
C GLY A 605 -14.39 -1.59 0.03
N SER A 606 -13.99 -0.55 -0.67
CA SER A 606 -13.83 0.78 -0.10
C SER A 606 -14.47 1.85 -0.98
N ILE A 607 -15.24 2.71 -0.34
CA ILE A 607 -15.81 3.90 -0.96
C ILE A 607 -14.71 4.93 -1.13
N ASN A 608 -14.61 5.51 -2.30
CA ASN A 608 -13.73 6.64 -2.57
C ASN A 608 -14.39 7.92 -2.06
N LEU A 609 -14.05 8.30 -0.84
CA LEU A 609 -14.72 9.38 -0.12
C LEU A 609 -14.62 10.75 -0.82
N PRO A 610 -13.45 11.17 -1.37
CA PRO A 610 -13.36 12.45 -2.10
C PRO A 610 -14.34 12.57 -3.27
N ASN A 611 -14.65 11.48 -3.97
CA ASN A 611 -15.63 11.50 -5.06
C ASN A 611 -17.06 11.78 -4.59
N HIS A 612 -17.29 11.76 -3.29
CA HIS A 612 -18.58 12.08 -2.65
C HIS A 612 -18.56 13.44 -1.96
N ILE A 613 -17.53 14.25 -2.15
CA ILE A 613 -17.46 15.64 -1.68
C ILE A 613 -17.81 16.57 -2.85
N VAL A 614 -18.90 17.31 -2.73
CA VAL A 614 -19.36 18.28 -3.72
C VAL A 614 -19.49 19.63 -3.03
N ASP A 615 -18.87 20.65 -3.59
CA ASP A 615 -18.86 22.02 -3.03
C ASP A 615 -18.45 22.06 -1.55
N GLY A 616 -17.43 21.26 -1.18
CA GLY A 616 -16.93 21.17 0.19
C GLY A 616 -17.86 20.48 1.18
N LYS A 617 -18.83 19.70 0.71
CA LYS A 617 -19.78 18.96 1.55
C LYS A 617 -19.95 17.51 1.08
N LEU A 618 -20.27 16.64 2.00
CA LEU A 618 -20.58 15.24 1.69
C LEU A 618 -21.93 15.14 0.97
N ASP A 619 -21.92 14.64 -0.27
CA ASP A 619 -23.13 14.31 -1.05
C ASP A 619 -23.71 12.98 -0.55
N THR A 620 -24.62 13.06 0.39
CA THR A 620 -25.28 11.89 0.99
C THR A 620 -26.19 11.15 0.01
N THR A 621 -26.73 11.83 -1.02
CA THR A 621 -27.56 11.21 -2.05
C THR A 621 -26.74 10.30 -2.96
N LYS A 622 -25.59 10.79 -3.44
CA LYS A 622 -24.63 9.99 -4.20
C LYS A 622 -24.10 8.86 -3.35
N LEU A 623 -23.70 9.15 -2.10
CA LEU A 623 -23.18 8.16 -1.17
C LEU A 623 -24.17 7.01 -0.93
N ALA A 624 -25.45 7.30 -0.73
CA ALA A 624 -26.48 6.28 -0.53
C ALA A 624 -26.57 5.31 -1.72
N ARG A 625 -26.50 5.82 -2.95
CA ARG A 625 -26.51 4.98 -4.17
C ARG A 625 -25.26 4.13 -4.28
N THR A 626 -24.10 4.73 -4.07
CA THR A 626 -22.81 4.02 -4.06
C THR A 626 -22.80 2.88 -3.05
N VAL A 627 -23.19 3.17 -1.80
CA VAL A 627 -23.24 2.19 -0.72
C VAL A 627 -24.20 1.04 -1.03
N LYS A 628 -25.38 1.33 -1.56
CA LYS A 628 -26.38 0.32 -1.91
C LYS A 628 -25.84 -0.68 -2.94
N THR A 629 -25.21 -0.21 -3.99
CA THR A 629 -24.60 -1.05 -5.03
C THR A 629 -23.39 -1.80 -4.47
N ALA A 630 -22.53 -1.15 -3.69
CA ALA A 630 -21.36 -1.75 -3.08
C ALA A 630 -21.69 -2.93 -2.15
N VAL A 631 -22.68 -2.78 -1.28
CA VAL A 631 -23.15 -3.85 -0.38
C VAL A 631 -23.67 -5.05 -1.18
N ARG A 632 -24.40 -4.79 -2.27
CA ARG A 632 -24.87 -5.85 -3.18
C ARG A 632 -23.71 -6.59 -3.84
N MET A 633 -22.71 -5.86 -4.35
CA MET A 633 -21.51 -6.48 -4.92
C MET A 633 -20.78 -7.35 -3.90
N LEU A 634 -20.63 -6.87 -2.67
CA LEU A 634 -19.98 -7.60 -1.59
C LEU A 634 -20.77 -8.86 -1.18
N ASP A 635 -22.11 -8.80 -1.10
CA ASP A 635 -22.94 -9.97 -0.84
C ASP A 635 -22.83 -11.01 -1.96
N ASN A 636 -22.80 -10.57 -3.23
CA ASN A 636 -22.66 -11.46 -4.39
C ASN A 636 -21.35 -12.25 -4.36
N VAL A 637 -20.25 -11.64 -3.88
CA VAL A 637 -18.95 -12.33 -3.76
C VAL A 637 -19.10 -13.64 -2.98
N ILE A 638 -19.89 -13.68 -1.91
CA ILE A 638 -20.03 -14.85 -1.05
C ILE A 638 -20.50 -16.08 -1.85
N ASP A 639 -21.45 -15.89 -2.75
CA ASP A 639 -22.09 -16.97 -3.50
C ASP A 639 -21.23 -17.49 -4.67
N ILE A 640 -20.37 -16.64 -5.22
CA ILE A 640 -19.53 -16.96 -6.40
C ILE A 640 -18.06 -17.24 -6.05
N ASN A 641 -17.66 -16.99 -4.81
CA ASN A 641 -16.29 -17.19 -4.37
C ASN A 641 -15.86 -18.65 -4.46
N TYR A 642 -14.67 -18.91 -4.98
CA TYR A 642 -14.06 -20.23 -4.92
C TYR A 642 -13.49 -20.48 -3.53
N TYR A 643 -13.93 -21.56 -2.89
CA TYR A 643 -13.46 -21.95 -1.57
C TYR A 643 -12.51 -23.15 -1.67
N SER A 644 -11.22 -22.92 -1.43
CA SER A 644 -10.22 -24.00 -1.41
C SER A 644 -10.28 -24.86 -0.14
N VAL A 645 -10.96 -24.37 0.90
CA VAL A 645 -11.11 -25.05 2.20
C VAL A 645 -12.60 -25.08 2.58
N PRO A 646 -13.17 -26.28 2.86
CA PRO A 646 -14.61 -26.43 3.15
C PRO A 646 -15.10 -25.67 4.37
N GLN A 647 -14.28 -25.53 5.42
CA GLN A 647 -14.65 -24.78 6.63
C GLN A 647 -14.83 -23.27 6.34
N ALA A 648 -14.12 -22.73 5.34
CA ALA A 648 -14.29 -21.36 4.90
C ALA A 648 -15.65 -21.16 4.20
N GLN A 649 -16.04 -22.10 3.34
CA GLN A 649 -17.36 -22.09 2.69
C GLN A 649 -18.48 -22.20 3.73
N ASN A 650 -18.38 -23.14 4.67
CA ASN A 650 -19.36 -23.35 5.73
C ASN A 650 -19.61 -22.04 6.51
N SER A 651 -18.56 -21.40 7.02
CA SER A 651 -18.65 -20.15 7.76
C SER A 651 -19.28 -19.03 6.93
N ASN A 652 -18.79 -18.86 5.69
CA ASN A 652 -19.19 -17.72 4.85
C ASN A 652 -20.67 -17.80 4.40
N PHE A 653 -21.15 -19.00 4.03
CA PHE A 653 -22.57 -19.19 3.69
C PHE A 653 -23.49 -19.04 4.90
N LYS A 654 -23.04 -19.48 6.08
CA LYS A 654 -23.82 -19.44 7.30
C LYS A 654 -24.04 -18.03 7.85
N HIS A 655 -22.98 -17.21 7.82
CA HIS A 655 -22.97 -15.89 8.45
C HIS A 655 -23.00 -14.71 7.46
N ARG A 656 -22.53 -14.89 6.24
CA ARG A 656 -22.48 -13.87 5.17
C ARG A 656 -21.86 -12.53 5.58
N PRO A 657 -20.69 -12.49 6.23
CA PRO A 657 -20.07 -11.23 6.59
C PRO A 657 -19.43 -10.54 5.36
N VAL A 658 -19.48 -9.23 5.35
CA VAL A 658 -18.80 -8.37 4.38
C VAL A 658 -18.09 -7.23 5.09
N GLY A 659 -17.16 -6.56 4.42
CA GLY A 659 -16.41 -5.44 4.97
C GLY A 659 -16.40 -4.24 4.03
N LEU A 660 -17.33 -3.31 4.22
CA LEU A 660 -17.34 -2.03 3.52
C LEU A 660 -16.58 -0.99 4.32
N GLY A 661 -15.57 -0.39 3.70
CA GLY A 661 -14.76 0.68 4.28
C GLY A 661 -14.74 1.94 3.41
N ILE A 662 -13.78 2.81 3.71
CA ILE A 662 -13.54 4.07 3.01
C ILE A 662 -12.06 4.21 2.65
N MET A 663 -11.75 5.01 1.64
CA MET A 663 -10.41 5.47 1.29
C MET A 663 -10.44 6.94 0.89
N GLY A 664 -9.29 7.59 0.85
CA GLY A 664 -9.22 9.01 0.50
C GLY A 664 -9.72 9.95 1.60
N PHE A 665 -9.68 9.55 2.87
CA PHE A 665 -10.16 10.40 3.97
C PHE A 665 -9.40 11.74 4.01
N GLN A 666 -8.08 11.70 3.85
CA GLN A 666 -7.27 12.91 3.83
C GLN A 666 -7.60 13.83 2.63
N ASP A 667 -7.83 13.25 1.44
CA ASP A 667 -8.25 14.02 0.26
C ASP A 667 -9.61 14.69 0.48
N ALA A 668 -10.54 13.99 1.13
CA ALA A 668 -11.83 14.55 1.50
C ALA A 668 -11.70 15.73 2.48
N LEU A 669 -10.72 15.68 3.39
CA LEU A 669 -10.39 16.81 4.26
C LEU A 669 -9.80 17.99 3.46
N TYR A 670 -8.90 17.75 2.51
CA TYR A 670 -8.33 18.79 1.66
C TYR A 670 -9.41 19.51 0.82
N LEU A 671 -10.36 18.77 0.28
CA LEU A 671 -11.48 19.34 -0.47
C LEU A 671 -12.39 20.25 0.38
N GLN A 672 -12.37 20.06 1.68
CA GLN A 672 -13.12 20.86 2.64
C GLN A 672 -12.26 21.91 3.36
N HIS A 673 -10.95 21.98 3.05
CA HIS A 673 -9.97 22.80 3.76
C HIS A 673 -9.92 22.56 5.28
N ILE A 674 -10.04 21.30 5.70
CA ILE A 674 -10.01 20.87 7.10
C ILE A 674 -8.64 20.28 7.42
N PRO A 675 -7.87 20.84 8.36
CA PRO A 675 -6.63 20.21 8.85
C PRO A 675 -6.94 18.88 9.56
N TYR A 676 -6.12 17.84 9.32
CA TYR A 676 -6.31 16.55 9.98
C TYR A 676 -6.24 16.66 11.51
N GLY A 677 -5.34 17.49 12.03
CA GLY A 677 -5.15 17.77 13.45
C GLY A 677 -6.17 18.77 14.00
N SER A 678 -7.47 18.52 13.86
CA SER A 678 -8.51 19.45 14.29
C SER A 678 -9.80 18.72 14.75
N ASP A 679 -10.58 19.39 15.59
CA ASP A 679 -11.91 18.90 15.99
C ASP A 679 -12.85 18.73 14.78
N ALA A 680 -12.71 19.59 13.76
CA ALA A 680 -13.50 19.50 12.52
C ALA A 680 -13.20 18.19 11.75
N ALA A 681 -11.95 17.75 11.74
CA ALA A 681 -11.59 16.46 11.12
C ALA A 681 -12.17 15.27 11.90
N VAL A 682 -12.15 15.33 13.23
CA VAL A 682 -12.77 14.34 14.11
C VAL A 682 -14.29 14.28 13.90
N GLU A 683 -14.93 15.45 13.79
CA GLU A 683 -16.37 15.52 13.48
C GLU A 683 -16.70 15.00 12.08
N PHE A 684 -15.87 15.30 11.08
CA PHE A 684 -16.06 14.76 9.74
C PHE A 684 -15.85 13.24 9.69
N ALA A 685 -14.86 12.72 10.43
CA ALA A 685 -14.66 11.27 10.60
C ALA A 685 -15.91 10.58 11.17
N ASP A 686 -16.54 11.20 12.15
CA ASP A 686 -17.78 10.74 12.77
C ASP A 686 -18.93 10.72 11.74
N LYS A 687 -19.27 11.88 11.21
CA LYS A 687 -20.45 12.08 10.34
C LYS A 687 -20.36 11.30 9.02
N SER A 688 -19.15 11.24 8.41
CA SER A 688 -18.97 10.48 7.18
C SER A 688 -19.15 8.99 7.40
N MET A 689 -18.61 8.43 8.51
CA MET A 689 -18.78 7.00 8.81
C MET A 689 -20.20 6.69 9.29
N GLU A 690 -20.84 7.61 10.01
CA GLU A 690 -22.27 7.50 10.35
C GLU A 690 -23.13 7.32 9.09
N ALA A 691 -22.92 8.18 8.08
CA ALA A 691 -23.66 8.11 6.83
C ALA A 691 -23.41 6.78 6.09
N VAL A 692 -22.15 6.33 5.99
CA VAL A 692 -21.81 5.04 5.38
C VAL A 692 -22.51 3.89 6.11
N SER A 693 -22.43 3.84 7.44
CA SER A 693 -23.06 2.81 8.26
C SER A 693 -24.58 2.81 8.10
N TYR A 694 -25.19 4.00 8.12
CA TYR A 694 -26.63 4.19 7.97
C TYR A 694 -27.14 3.59 6.66
N TYR A 695 -26.52 3.92 5.53
CA TYR A 695 -26.91 3.41 4.23
C TYR A 695 -26.53 1.93 4.03
N ALA A 696 -25.40 1.48 4.58
CA ALA A 696 -24.95 0.09 4.45
C ALA A 696 -25.89 -0.88 5.19
N ILE A 697 -26.33 -0.54 6.40
CA ILE A 697 -27.28 -1.35 7.17
C ILE A 697 -28.62 -1.43 6.43
N GLN A 698 -29.12 -0.30 5.92
CA GLN A 698 -30.36 -0.30 5.14
C GLN A 698 -30.23 -1.10 3.85
N ALA A 699 -29.11 -1.01 3.13
CA ALA A 699 -28.86 -1.80 1.92
C ALA A 699 -28.83 -3.30 2.22
N SER A 700 -28.25 -3.70 3.34
CA SER A 700 -28.27 -5.11 3.77
C SER A 700 -29.68 -5.57 4.18
N CYS A 701 -30.50 -4.69 4.76
CA CYS A 701 -31.93 -4.98 5.00
C CYS A 701 -32.70 -5.12 3.68
N ASP A 702 -32.45 -4.25 2.68
CA ASP A 702 -33.04 -4.38 1.34
C ASP A 702 -32.71 -5.75 0.70
N LEU A 703 -31.46 -6.21 0.86
CA LEU A 703 -31.05 -7.54 0.38
C LEU A 703 -31.70 -8.67 1.17
N ALA A 704 -31.95 -8.50 2.47
CA ALA A 704 -32.68 -9.47 3.26
C ALA A 704 -34.17 -9.59 2.83
N ASP A 705 -34.82 -8.48 2.50
CA ASP A 705 -36.15 -8.47 1.93
C ASP A 705 -36.20 -9.20 0.57
N GLU A 706 -35.16 -9.09 -0.25
CA GLU A 706 -35.05 -9.72 -1.58
C GLU A 706 -34.62 -11.21 -1.51
N ARG A 707 -33.68 -11.57 -0.62
CA ARG A 707 -32.95 -12.86 -0.64
C ARG A 707 -33.02 -13.63 0.67
N GLY A 708 -33.65 -13.08 1.69
CA GLY A 708 -33.68 -13.63 3.06
C GLY A 708 -32.53 -13.17 3.92
N ALA A 709 -32.73 -13.17 5.22
CA ALA A 709 -31.69 -12.91 6.21
C ALA A 709 -30.63 -14.04 6.22
N TYR A 710 -29.44 -13.75 6.77
CA TYR A 710 -28.42 -14.78 6.94
C TYR A 710 -28.86 -15.87 7.97
N GLN A 711 -28.32 -17.09 7.87
CA GLN A 711 -28.83 -18.25 8.59
C GLN A 711 -28.85 -18.10 10.12
N THR A 712 -27.84 -17.43 10.67
CA THR A 712 -27.68 -17.24 12.13
C THR A 712 -28.16 -15.88 12.61
N PHE A 713 -29.13 -15.31 11.94
CA PHE A 713 -29.71 -14.00 12.29
C PHE A 713 -30.37 -14.00 13.66
N GLU A 714 -31.19 -15.04 13.96
CA GLU A 714 -31.93 -15.13 15.20
C GLU A 714 -31.01 -15.24 16.42
N GLY A 715 -31.26 -14.40 17.42
CA GLY A 715 -30.39 -14.28 18.61
C GLY A 715 -29.26 -13.26 18.48
N SER A 716 -28.98 -12.77 17.27
CA SER A 716 -27.97 -11.73 17.02
C SER A 716 -28.31 -10.37 17.68
N LEU A 717 -27.34 -9.48 17.78
CA LEU A 717 -27.64 -8.10 18.22
C LEU A 717 -28.61 -7.40 17.23
N TRP A 718 -28.51 -7.70 15.93
CA TRP A 718 -29.42 -7.19 14.91
C TRP A 718 -30.87 -7.59 15.19
N SER A 719 -31.11 -8.87 15.51
CA SER A 719 -32.47 -9.36 15.82
C SER A 719 -33.09 -8.70 17.06
N LYS A 720 -32.22 -8.15 17.95
CA LYS A 720 -32.63 -7.39 19.14
C LYS A 720 -32.74 -5.87 18.86
N GLY A 721 -32.43 -5.43 17.65
CA GLY A 721 -32.43 -4.01 17.29
C GLY A 721 -31.23 -3.23 17.86
N ILE A 722 -30.15 -3.90 18.23
CA ILE A 722 -28.94 -3.32 18.79
C ILE A 722 -27.96 -3.08 17.63
N LEU A 723 -27.72 -1.82 17.31
CA LEU A 723 -26.84 -1.38 16.25
C LEU A 723 -25.39 -1.21 16.76
N PRO A 724 -24.40 -1.01 15.88
CA PRO A 724 -23.01 -0.80 16.31
C PRO A 724 -22.84 0.32 17.36
N LEU A 725 -23.54 1.45 17.22
CA LEU A 725 -23.53 2.52 18.23
C LEU A 725 -24.08 2.01 19.57
N ASP A 726 -25.23 1.32 19.56
CA ASP A 726 -25.89 0.83 20.78
C ASP A 726 -25.00 -0.18 21.52
N SER A 727 -24.20 -0.98 20.78
CA SER A 727 -23.25 -1.93 21.34
C SER A 727 -22.13 -1.28 22.19
N GLN A 728 -21.92 0.01 22.06
CA GLN A 728 -21.01 0.75 22.96
C GLN A 728 -21.44 0.68 24.41
N GLN A 729 -22.76 0.67 24.67
CA GLN A 729 -23.29 0.56 26.01
C GLN A 729 -22.92 -0.78 26.67
N ILE A 730 -22.93 -1.88 25.87
CA ILE A 730 -22.50 -3.21 26.34
C ILE A 730 -21.02 -3.17 26.76
N LEU A 731 -20.18 -2.52 26.00
CA LEU A 731 -18.77 -2.36 26.31
C LEU A 731 -18.55 -1.49 27.57
N ILE A 732 -19.26 -0.38 27.69
CA ILE A 732 -19.18 0.52 28.85
C ILE A 732 -19.55 -0.23 30.14
N GLU A 733 -20.64 -1.00 30.12
CA GLU A 733 -21.12 -1.76 31.28
C GLU A 733 -20.18 -2.90 31.67
N ALA A 734 -19.57 -3.58 30.70
CA ALA A 734 -18.63 -4.66 30.96
C ALA A 734 -17.27 -4.13 31.44
N ARG A 735 -16.74 -3.11 30.78
CA ARG A 735 -15.42 -2.54 31.09
C ARG A 735 -15.43 -1.68 32.35
N GLY A 736 -16.54 -0.96 32.59
CA GLY A 736 -16.72 0.02 33.66
C GLY A 736 -16.35 1.43 33.22
N ALA A 737 -17.19 2.41 33.58
CA ALA A 737 -17.11 3.81 33.13
C ALA A 737 -15.76 4.50 33.48
N LYS A 738 -15.03 4.01 34.47
CA LYS A 738 -13.68 4.50 34.83
C LYS A 738 -12.65 4.26 33.71
N TYR A 739 -12.85 3.25 32.87
CA TYR A 739 -11.87 2.75 31.91
C TYR A 739 -12.26 2.98 30.45
N ILE A 740 -13.26 3.82 30.21
CA ILE A 740 -13.72 4.09 28.84
C ILE A 740 -14.28 5.50 28.72
N ASP A 741 -13.93 6.17 27.63
CA ASP A 741 -14.49 7.46 27.25
C ASP A 741 -14.73 7.45 25.75
N VAL A 742 -15.98 7.32 25.36
CA VAL A 742 -16.44 7.23 23.97
C VAL A 742 -17.62 8.18 23.73
N ASN A 743 -17.69 8.73 22.53
CA ASN A 743 -18.81 9.54 22.10
C ASN A 743 -19.99 8.64 21.70
N LEU A 744 -21.20 8.99 22.15
CA LEU A 744 -22.45 8.25 21.87
C LEU A 744 -23.45 9.06 21.04
N GLU A 745 -23.06 10.24 20.55
CA GLU A 745 -23.95 11.09 19.76
C GLU A 745 -24.25 10.46 18.40
N GLU A 746 -25.50 10.61 17.97
CA GLU A 746 -26.01 10.28 16.63
C GLU A 746 -26.56 11.54 15.96
N SER A 747 -26.41 11.71 14.64
CA SER A 747 -26.91 12.87 13.91
C SER A 747 -28.04 12.54 12.94
N LEU A 748 -28.16 11.27 12.56
CA LEU A 748 -29.22 10.74 11.70
C LEU A 748 -30.34 10.12 12.53
N ASP A 749 -31.53 9.95 11.94
CA ASP A 749 -32.65 9.27 12.59
C ASP A 749 -32.47 7.75 12.51
N TRP A 750 -31.92 7.16 13.55
CA TRP A 750 -31.67 5.73 13.67
C TRP A 750 -32.90 4.92 14.16
N ALA A 751 -33.96 5.54 14.65
CA ALA A 751 -35.11 4.83 15.20
C ALA A 751 -35.77 3.90 14.16
N PRO A 752 -36.02 4.33 12.91
CA PRO A 752 -36.55 3.44 11.87
C PRO A 752 -35.60 2.29 11.52
N VAL A 753 -34.30 2.53 11.57
CA VAL A 753 -33.29 1.52 11.25
C VAL A 753 -33.26 0.43 12.33
N ARG A 754 -33.33 0.80 13.62
CA ARG A 754 -33.45 -0.15 14.74
C ARG A 754 -34.67 -1.08 14.60
N GLU A 755 -35.80 -0.55 14.17
CA GLU A 755 -37.00 -1.37 13.93
C GLU A 755 -36.87 -2.24 12.65
N ARG A 756 -36.19 -1.74 11.65
CA ARG A 756 -36.01 -2.45 10.38
C ARG A 756 -35.10 -3.67 10.53
N VAL A 757 -33.96 -3.54 11.22
CA VAL A 757 -33.01 -4.65 11.39
C VAL A 757 -33.61 -5.84 12.15
N LYS A 758 -34.59 -5.62 13.03
CA LYS A 758 -35.32 -6.70 13.75
C LYS A 758 -36.06 -7.64 12.80
N LYS A 759 -36.40 -7.17 11.61
CA LYS A 759 -37.13 -7.96 10.60
C LYS A 759 -36.22 -8.83 9.77
N GLY A 760 -34.94 -8.51 9.71
CA GLY A 760 -33.92 -9.26 8.99
C GLY A 760 -32.83 -8.37 8.40
N ILE A 761 -31.63 -8.89 8.36
CA ILE A 761 -30.49 -8.31 7.68
C ILE A 761 -29.74 -9.40 6.92
N ARG A 762 -29.21 -9.09 5.74
CA ARG A 762 -28.58 -10.09 4.86
C ARG A 762 -27.21 -10.54 5.33
N ASN A 763 -26.45 -9.66 5.95
CA ASN A 763 -25.06 -9.84 6.30
C ASN A 763 -24.87 -9.74 7.82
N SER A 764 -24.15 -10.69 8.41
CA SER A 764 -23.88 -10.69 9.87
C SER A 764 -23.02 -9.52 10.31
N ASN A 765 -22.08 -9.12 9.47
CA ASN A 765 -21.19 -7.96 9.65
C ASN A 765 -21.09 -7.21 8.32
N ILE A 766 -20.94 -5.89 8.35
CA ILE A 766 -21.06 -5.06 7.16
C ILE A 766 -19.88 -4.10 6.99
N MET A 767 -19.38 -3.47 8.06
CA MET A 767 -18.37 -2.43 7.97
C MET A 767 -17.03 -2.87 8.54
N ALA A 768 -15.98 -2.67 7.73
CA ALA A 768 -14.59 -2.79 8.12
C ALA A 768 -13.74 -1.83 7.27
N ILE A 769 -12.78 -1.13 7.88
CA ILE A 769 -11.90 -0.23 7.14
C ILE A 769 -10.56 -0.91 6.92
N ALA A 770 -10.31 -1.30 5.67
CA ALA A 770 -9.06 -1.90 5.21
C ALA A 770 -7.98 -0.85 4.90
N PRO A 771 -6.68 -1.24 4.79
CA PRO A 771 -5.59 -0.30 4.52
C PRO A 771 -5.62 0.34 3.12
N THR A 772 -6.26 -0.27 2.14
CA THR A 772 -6.41 0.18 0.73
C THR A 772 -5.11 0.51 -0.01
N ALA A 773 -3.99 -0.08 0.38
CA ALA A 773 -2.65 0.29 -0.09
C ALA A 773 -2.48 0.27 -1.61
N THR A 774 -3.13 -0.67 -2.31
CA THR A 774 -3.04 -0.81 -3.78
C THR A 774 -4.21 -0.16 -4.50
N ILE A 775 -5.45 -0.36 -4.02
CA ILE A 775 -6.63 0.19 -4.69
C ILE A 775 -6.70 1.72 -4.63
N ALA A 776 -6.16 2.32 -3.57
CA ALA A 776 -6.00 3.77 -3.50
C ALA A 776 -5.03 4.33 -4.56
N ASN A 777 -3.97 3.57 -4.93
CA ASN A 777 -3.09 3.93 -6.03
C ASN A 777 -3.82 3.92 -7.38
N ILE A 778 -4.68 2.91 -7.61
CA ILE A 778 -5.48 2.81 -8.85
C ILE A 778 -6.38 4.04 -9.01
N THR A 779 -7.03 4.45 -7.93
CA THR A 779 -7.96 5.58 -7.91
C THR A 779 -7.30 6.94 -7.72
N GLY A 780 -6.00 6.98 -7.43
CA GLY A 780 -5.24 8.23 -7.28
C GLY A 780 -5.55 9.03 -6.02
N VAL A 781 -5.94 8.37 -4.91
CA VAL A 781 -6.29 9.01 -3.64
C VAL A 781 -5.39 8.54 -2.49
N SER A 782 -5.46 9.21 -1.35
CA SER A 782 -4.78 8.78 -0.13
C SER A 782 -5.33 7.45 0.37
N GLN A 783 -4.45 6.66 1.00
CA GLN A 783 -4.82 5.34 1.51
C GLN A 783 -5.77 5.46 2.70
N SER A 784 -6.87 4.71 2.66
CA SER A 784 -7.77 4.48 3.79
C SER A 784 -8.10 5.77 4.57
N ILE A 785 -7.75 5.79 5.84
CA ILE A 785 -7.96 6.88 6.81
C ILE A 785 -6.65 7.57 7.19
N GLU A 786 -5.59 7.32 6.42
CA GLU A 786 -4.24 7.80 6.72
C GLU A 786 -4.08 9.32 6.52
N PRO A 787 -3.34 10.02 7.38
CA PRO A 787 -2.82 11.33 7.04
C PRO A 787 -1.77 11.22 5.94
N THR A 788 -1.55 12.29 5.18
CA THR A 788 -0.54 12.34 4.12
C THR A 788 0.86 12.09 4.67
N TYR A 789 1.54 11.09 4.11
CA TYR A 789 2.88 10.72 4.57
C TYR A 789 3.91 11.84 4.33
N GLN A 790 3.98 12.34 3.11
CA GLN A 790 4.79 13.49 2.68
C GLN A 790 4.10 14.19 1.51
N ASN A 791 4.28 15.52 1.36
CA ASN A 791 3.66 16.26 0.26
C ASN A 791 4.41 16.14 -1.07
N LEU A 792 5.68 15.76 -1.04
CA LEU A 792 6.50 15.43 -2.21
C LEU A 792 7.47 14.31 -1.83
N TYR A 793 7.42 13.19 -2.51
CA TYR A 793 8.30 12.03 -2.27
C TYR A 793 8.37 11.12 -3.49
N VAL A 794 9.32 10.20 -3.45
CA VAL A 794 9.41 9.13 -4.45
C VAL A 794 8.86 7.85 -3.82
N LYS A 795 7.83 7.32 -4.45
CA LYS A 795 7.23 6.03 -4.09
C LYS A 795 7.88 4.92 -4.92
N SER A 796 8.56 4.01 -4.25
CA SER A 796 9.08 2.79 -4.87
C SER A 796 8.12 1.64 -4.63
N ASN A 797 7.82 0.88 -5.67
CA ASN A 797 7.07 -0.36 -5.60
C ASN A 797 7.61 -1.37 -6.64
N LEU A 798 6.97 -2.53 -6.80
CA LEU A 798 7.37 -3.54 -7.78
C LEU A 798 7.32 -3.03 -9.24
N SER A 799 6.48 -2.05 -9.52
CA SER A 799 6.33 -1.42 -10.84
C SER A 799 7.37 -0.32 -11.13
N GLY A 800 8.16 0.08 -10.12
CA GLY A 800 9.20 1.10 -10.27
C GLY A 800 9.12 2.23 -9.24
N GLU A 801 9.74 3.34 -9.57
CA GLU A 801 9.75 4.56 -8.74
C GLU A 801 8.86 5.63 -9.36
N PHE A 802 8.06 6.28 -8.54
CA PHE A 802 7.09 7.28 -8.94
C PHE A 802 7.26 8.54 -8.11
N THR A 803 7.42 9.67 -8.77
CA THR A 803 7.34 10.97 -8.07
C THR A 803 5.87 11.23 -7.74
N VAL A 804 5.57 11.36 -6.45
CA VAL A 804 4.26 11.69 -5.92
C VAL A 804 4.32 13.09 -5.32
N ILE A 805 3.44 13.96 -5.79
CA ILE A 805 3.28 15.31 -5.27
C ILE A 805 1.82 15.51 -4.89
N ASN A 806 1.58 16.20 -3.76
CA ASN A 806 0.23 16.50 -3.30
C ASN A 806 -0.42 17.57 -4.22
N PRO A 807 -1.41 17.20 -5.05
CA PRO A 807 -1.99 18.13 -6.02
C PRO A 807 -2.80 19.24 -5.34
N TYR A 808 -3.35 19.00 -4.17
CA TYR A 808 -4.10 20.01 -3.40
C TYR A 808 -3.17 21.11 -2.89
N LEU A 809 -1.99 20.74 -2.36
CA LEU A 809 -0.97 21.71 -1.96
C LEU A 809 -0.51 22.57 -3.13
N VAL A 810 -0.23 21.96 -4.29
CA VAL A 810 0.19 22.67 -5.48
C VAL A 810 -0.88 23.67 -5.93
N ARG A 811 -2.15 23.24 -5.97
CA ARG A 811 -3.29 24.09 -6.30
C ARG A 811 -3.36 25.33 -5.37
N ASP A 812 -3.28 25.10 -4.07
CA ASP A 812 -3.44 26.17 -3.08
C ASP A 812 -2.22 27.11 -3.05
N LEU A 813 -1.01 26.61 -3.30
CA LEU A 813 0.20 27.43 -3.48
C LEU A 813 0.15 28.27 -4.76
N LYS A 814 -0.35 27.69 -5.87
CA LYS A 814 -0.58 28.42 -7.13
C LYS A 814 -1.57 29.55 -6.97
N ALA A 815 -2.71 29.29 -6.33
CA ALA A 815 -3.74 30.29 -6.05
C ALA A 815 -3.19 31.52 -5.30
N ARG A 816 -2.07 31.36 -4.59
CA ARG A 816 -1.38 32.41 -3.82
C ARG A 816 -0.12 32.94 -4.49
N GLY A 817 0.21 32.45 -5.70
CA GLY A 817 1.43 32.82 -6.41
C GLY A 817 2.72 32.35 -5.71
N LEU A 818 2.65 31.30 -4.93
CA LEU A 818 3.78 30.74 -4.16
C LEU A 818 4.42 29.51 -4.83
N TRP A 819 3.82 28.97 -5.90
CA TRP A 819 4.34 27.81 -6.60
C TRP A 819 5.39 28.19 -7.62
N ASP A 820 6.64 27.88 -7.35
CA ASP A 820 7.81 28.12 -8.21
C ASP A 820 8.90 27.07 -7.99
N SER A 821 9.99 27.14 -8.74
CA SER A 821 11.10 26.20 -8.64
C SER A 821 11.77 26.23 -7.26
N VAL A 822 11.75 27.38 -6.57
CA VAL A 822 12.29 27.51 -5.21
C VAL A 822 11.41 26.72 -4.24
N MET A 823 10.09 26.81 -4.36
CA MET A 823 9.16 26.06 -3.53
C MET A 823 9.33 24.55 -3.69
N ILE A 824 9.50 24.07 -4.93
CA ILE A 824 9.75 22.64 -5.20
C ILE A 824 11.05 22.19 -4.53
N ASN A 825 12.11 22.98 -4.63
CA ASN A 825 13.40 22.71 -3.98
C ASN A 825 13.30 22.74 -2.45
N ASP A 826 12.52 23.68 -1.90
CA ASP A 826 12.28 23.74 -0.45
C ASP A 826 11.49 22.50 0.02
N LEU A 827 10.46 22.08 -0.70
CA LEU A 827 9.74 20.83 -0.38
C LEU A 827 10.65 19.61 -0.43
N LYS A 828 11.54 19.51 -1.42
CA LYS A 828 12.54 18.44 -1.49
C LYS A 828 13.52 18.50 -0.32
N TYR A 829 13.97 19.68 0.02
CA TYR A 829 14.93 19.90 1.12
C TYR A 829 14.37 19.52 2.48
N TYR A 830 13.08 19.76 2.71
CA TYR A 830 12.39 19.43 3.95
C TYR A 830 11.60 18.10 3.87
N ASP A 831 11.98 17.17 3.00
CA ASP A 831 11.37 15.85 2.85
C ASP A 831 9.83 15.90 2.69
N GLY A 832 9.35 16.85 1.91
CA GLY A 832 7.92 17.06 1.66
C GLY A 832 7.15 17.75 2.80
N SER A 833 7.83 18.16 3.87
CA SER A 833 7.23 18.98 4.95
C SER A 833 7.11 20.43 4.54
N VAL A 834 6.00 21.05 4.92
CA VAL A 834 5.75 22.50 4.71
C VAL A 834 6.07 23.33 5.95
N GLN A 835 6.36 22.70 7.10
CA GLN A 835 6.42 23.38 8.40
C GLN A 835 7.54 24.41 8.50
N GLN A 836 8.69 24.13 7.92
CA GLN A 836 9.88 25.00 8.00
C GLN A 836 10.01 25.98 6.82
N ILE A 837 9.07 25.97 5.87
CA ILE A 837 9.10 26.88 4.72
C ILE A 837 8.42 28.19 5.11
N GLU A 838 9.22 29.23 5.34
CA GLU A 838 8.74 30.53 5.84
C GLU A 838 7.70 31.20 4.93
N ARG A 839 7.82 31.02 3.62
CA ARG A 839 6.89 31.58 2.63
C ARG A 839 5.47 31.03 2.73
N ILE A 840 5.28 29.86 3.32
CA ILE A 840 3.95 29.20 3.43
C ILE A 840 3.22 29.76 4.65
N PRO A 841 1.99 30.28 4.50
CA PRO A 841 1.17 30.76 5.60
C PRO A 841 0.80 29.61 6.57
N GLN A 842 0.60 29.95 7.86
CA GLN A 842 0.33 28.98 8.93
C GLN A 842 -0.89 28.10 8.64
N GLU A 843 -1.96 28.67 8.09
CA GLU A 843 -3.16 27.91 7.73
C GLU A 843 -2.90 26.77 6.73
N LEU A 844 -1.95 26.97 5.77
CA LEU A 844 -1.55 25.92 4.85
C LEU A 844 -0.58 24.93 5.52
N LYS A 845 0.24 25.39 6.46
CA LYS A 845 1.09 24.49 7.26
C LYS A 845 0.26 23.53 8.09
N ASP A 846 -0.81 24.03 8.70
CA ASP A 846 -1.73 23.19 9.46
C ASP A 846 -2.49 22.21 8.55
N LEU A 847 -2.97 22.68 7.40
CA LEU A 847 -3.72 21.86 6.44
C LEU A 847 -2.87 20.75 5.82
N TYR A 848 -1.62 21.04 5.47
CA TYR A 848 -0.71 20.12 4.79
C TYR A 848 0.35 19.51 5.71
N ALA A 849 0.07 19.43 7.02
CA ALA A 849 0.89 18.72 7.97
C ALA A 849 1.00 17.23 7.57
N THR A 850 2.22 16.69 7.62
CA THR A 850 2.49 15.29 7.29
C THR A 850 2.11 14.35 8.44
N ALA A 851 2.04 13.06 8.18
CA ALA A 851 1.63 12.05 9.16
C ALA A 851 2.44 12.08 10.47
N PHE A 852 3.72 12.42 10.42
CA PHE A 852 4.57 12.54 11.59
C PHE A 852 4.49 13.91 12.30
N GLU A 853 3.83 14.87 11.68
CA GLU A 853 3.60 16.21 12.22
C GLU A 853 2.22 16.35 12.87
N VAL A 854 1.26 15.52 12.45
CA VAL A 854 -0.04 15.39 13.10
C VAL A 854 0.13 14.69 14.45
N GLU A 855 -0.35 15.30 15.52
CA GLU A 855 -0.34 14.64 16.83
C GLU A 855 -1.19 13.37 16.80
N THR A 856 -0.63 12.26 17.32
CA THR A 856 -1.28 10.93 17.30
C THR A 856 -2.65 10.92 18.00
N LYS A 857 -2.87 11.85 18.95
CA LYS A 857 -4.18 12.06 19.60
C LYS A 857 -5.29 12.25 18.56
N TRP A 858 -5.10 13.07 17.54
CA TRP A 858 -6.10 13.36 16.52
C TRP A 858 -6.44 12.12 15.69
N ILE A 859 -5.44 11.28 15.41
CA ILE A 859 -5.63 10.01 14.68
C ILE A 859 -6.50 9.06 15.53
N VAL A 860 -6.20 8.93 16.83
CA VAL A 860 -6.94 8.07 17.76
C VAL A 860 -8.37 8.60 17.99
N ASP A 861 -8.55 9.91 18.17
CA ASP A 861 -9.87 10.51 18.38
C ASP A 861 -10.76 10.35 17.14
N ALA A 862 -10.23 10.62 15.93
CA ALA A 862 -10.95 10.36 14.67
C ALA A 862 -11.32 8.87 14.50
N ALA A 863 -10.40 7.98 14.84
CA ALA A 863 -10.65 6.53 14.80
C ALA A 863 -11.72 6.11 15.81
N SER A 864 -11.71 6.65 17.03
CA SER A 864 -12.74 6.39 18.04
C SER A 864 -14.13 6.80 17.57
N ARG A 865 -14.21 7.99 16.95
CA ARG A 865 -15.49 8.50 16.42
C ARG A 865 -16.01 7.65 15.25
N ARG A 866 -15.14 7.12 14.40
CA ARG A 866 -15.53 6.14 13.36
C ARG A 866 -15.92 4.79 13.96
N GLN A 867 -15.18 4.30 14.96
CA GLN A 867 -15.37 2.96 15.51
C GLN A 867 -16.76 2.71 16.09
N LYS A 868 -17.45 3.75 16.58
CA LYS A 868 -18.82 3.57 17.09
C LYS A 868 -19.82 3.11 16.03
N TRP A 869 -19.57 3.41 14.74
CA TRP A 869 -20.40 3.07 13.60
C TRP A 869 -20.01 1.73 12.92
N ILE A 870 -18.85 1.17 13.30
CA ILE A 870 -18.26 0.00 12.64
C ILE A 870 -18.50 -1.25 13.50
N ASP A 871 -19.11 -2.27 12.90
CA ASP A 871 -19.37 -3.56 13.57
C ASP A 871 -18.13 -4.47 13.64
N GLN A 872 -17.22 -4.36 12.70
CA GLN A 872 -15.88 -4.97 12.78
C GLN A 872 -14.85 -3.95 13.28
N ALA A 873 -13.69 -3.81 12.64
CA ALA A 873 -12.63 -2.91 13.08
C ALA A 873 -12.08 -2.03 11.95
N GLN A 874 -11.02 -1.31 12.22
CA GLN A 874 -10.31 -0.48 11.24
C GLN A 874 -8.81 -0.69 11.36
N SER A 875 -8.13 -0.81 10.23
CA SER A 875 -6.68 -0.91 10.12
C SER A 875 -6.07 0.46 10.44
N LEU A 876 -5.82 0.73 11.72
CA LEU A 876 -5.36 2.02 12.18
C LEU A 876 -3.85 2.06 12.31
N ASN A 877 -3.16 2.70 11.38
CA ASN A 877 -1.75 3.03 11.52
C ASN A 877 -1.56 4.21 12.50
N LEU A 878 -0.52 4.12 13.31
CA LEU A 878 -0.15 5.15 14.27
C LEU A 878 1.24 5.69 13.93
N TYR A 879 1.39 7.03 13.96
CA TYR A 879 2.61 7.73 13.57
C TYR A 879 3.21 8.42 14.77
N ILE A 880 4.47 8.17 15.07
CA ILE A 880 5.17 8.77 16.21
C ILE A 880 6.53 9.31 15.75
N ALA A 881 6.68 10.63 15.83
CA ALA A 881 7.98 11.26 15.66
C ALA A 881 8.80 11.14 16.93
N GLY A 882 10.01 10.58 16.81
CA GLY A 882 10.97 10.41 17.90
C GLY A 882 10.71 9.21 18.82
N ALA A 883 11.77 8.69 19.42
CA ALA A 883 11.74 7.56 20.35
C ALA A 883 11.31 8.02 21.74
N SER A 884 10.04 7.86 22.09
CA SER A 884 9.53 8.19 23.42
C SER A 884 8.62 7.09 23.96
N GLY A 885 9.10 6.29 24.89
CA GLY A 885 8.29 5.27 25.57
C GLY A 885 7.05 5.85 26.25
N LYS A 886 7.10 7.11 26.71
CA LYS A 886 5.94 7.80 27.30
C LYS A 886 4.87 8.09 26.24
N LYS A 887 5.27 8.57 25.04
CA LYS A 887 4.32 8.80 23.94
C LYS A 887 3.66 7.50 23.51
N LEU A 888 4.43 6.41 23.39
CA LEU A 888 3.90 5.08 23.07
C LEU A 888 2.87 4.64 24.11
N ASP A 889 3.23 4.67 25.40
CA ASP A 889 2.35 4.26 26.49
C ASP A 889 1.03 5.06 26.47
N VAL A 890 1.11 6.39 26.37
CA VAL A 890 -0.07 7.26 26.32
C VAL A 890 -0.93 6.95 25.09
N THR A 891 -0.33 6.78 23.91
CA THR A 891 -1.04 6.52 22.65
C THR A 891 -1.84 5.22 22.71
N TYR A 892 -1.21 4.12 23.13
CA TYR A 892 -1.89 2.82 23.13
C TYR A 892 -2.87 2.65 24.29
N ARG A 893 -2.61 3.26 25.45
CA ARG A 893 -3.61 3.36 26.51
C ARG A 893 -4.81 4.19 26.06
N MET A 894 -4.58 5.30 25.35
CA MET A 894 -5.64 6.11 24.79
C MET A 894 -6.46 5.33 23.75
N ALA A 895 -5.81 4.56 22.86
CA ALA A 895 -6.49 3.72 21.87
C ALA A 895 -7.49 2.76 22.56
N TRP A 896 -7.06 2.06 23.62
CA TRP A 896 -7.94 1.21 24.40
C TRP A 896 -9.04 1.99 25.15
N TYR A 897 -8.67 3.09 25.81
CA TYR A 897 -9.60 3.93 26.58
C TYR A 897 -10.68 4.59 25.70
N ARG A 898 -10.36 4.90 24.46
CA ARG A 898 -11.27 5.41 23.42
C ARG A 898 -12.07 4.31 22.72
N GLY A 899 -12.07 3.09 23.20
CA GLY A 899 -12.91 2.00 22.72
C GLY A 899 -12.53 1.41 21.37
N LEU A 900 -11.30 1.61 20.90
CA LEU A 900 -10.82 0.97 19.67
C LEU A 900 -10.75 -0.55 19.84
N LYS A 901 -11.04 -1.25 18.76
CA LYS A 901 -10.94 -2.72 18.69
C LYS A 901 -9.54 -3.18 18.36
N THR A 902 -8.89 -2.52 17.41
CA THR A 902 -7.58 -2.91 16.89
C THR A 902 -6.71 -1.68 16.60
N THR A 903 -5.40 -1.90 16.59
CA THR A 903 -4.40 -1.02 15.96
C THR A 903 -3.60 -1.85 14.95
N TYR A 904 -2.91 -1.17 14.03
CA TYR A 904 -2.14 -1.81 12.97
C TYR A 904 -0.65 -1.41 13.08
N TYR A 905 -0.01 -0.97 12.02
CA TYR A 905 1.40 -0.59 12.08
C TYR A 905 1.67 0.60 13.00
N LEU A 906 2.72 0.51 13.77
CA LEU A 906 3.39 1.67 14.34
C LEU A 906 4.45 2.16 13.35
N ARG A 907 4.30 3.38 12.89
CA ARG A 907 5.27 4.08 12.07
C ARG A 907 6.06 5.03 12.97
N ALA A 908 7.34 4.74 13.18
CA ALA A 908 8.21 5.56 14.01
C ALA A 908 9.34 6.14 13.14
N LEU A 909 9.55 7.46 13.23
CA LEU A 909 10.81 8.02 12.78
C LEU A 909 11.85 7.67 13.85
N ALA A 910 12.79 6.77 13.49
CA ALA A 910 13.89 6.42 14.37
C ALA A 910 14.71 7.68 14.69
N ALA A 911 15.23 7.78 15.91
CA ALA A 911 16.14 8.83 16.32
C ALA A 911 17.50 8.83 15.55
N THR A 912 17.69 7.86 14.69
CA THR A 912 18.76 7.76 13.70
C THR A 912 18.37 8.33 12.33
N SER A 913 17.54 9.39 12.27
CA SER A 913 17.85 10.36 11.23
C SER A 913 19.28 10.81 11.59
N THR A 914 20.26 10.45 10.76
CA THR A 914 21.58 11.07 10.75
C THR A 914 21.41 12.50 11.23
N GLU A 915 22.11 12.86 12.33
CA GLU A 915 22.16 14.26 12.74
C GLU A 915 22.40 15.05 11.47
N LYS A 916 21.39 15.79 11.04
CA LYS A 916 21.58 16.84 10.05
C LYS A 916 22.61 17.69 10.75
N SER A 917 23.85 17.65 10.31
CA SER A 917 24.91 18.43 10.92
C SER A 917 24.45 19.87 10.86
N THR A 918 23.82 20.33 11.90
CA THR A 918 23.52 21.72 12.16
C THR A 918 24.86 22.37 12.37
N ILE A 919 25.46 22.84 11.28
CA ILE A 919 26.45 23.89 11.39
C ILE A 919 25.67 25.12 11.81
N ASN A 920 25.47 25.27 13.10
CA ASN A 920 25.24 26.55 13.70
C ASN A 920 26.50 27.36 13.46
N THR A 921 26.50 28.22 12.45
CA THR A 921 27.48 29.24 12.24
C THR A 921 27.47 30.13 13.47
N GLY A 922 28.31 29.84 14.43
CA GLY A 922 28.47 30.74 15.57
C GLY A 922 29.00 30.21 16.88
N LYS A 923 29.68 29.08 16.98
CA LYS A 923 30.56 28.78 18.12
C LYS A 923 31.51 27.65 17.76
N LEU A 924 32.75 27.99 17.49
CA LEU A 924 33.93 27.15 17.59
C LEU A 924 34.11 26.76 19.06
N ASN A 925 33.83 25.54 19.43
CA ASN A 925 34.35 24.96 20.67
C ASN A 925 35.63 24.23 20.40
N ALA A 926 36.70 24.83 20.85
CA ALA A 926 38.04 24.25 20.89
C ALA A 926 38.03 22.98 21.74
N VAL A 927 38.50 21.87 21.17
CA VAL A 927 38.78 20.64 21.93
C VAL A 927 40.09 20.83 22.68
N SER A 928 40.06 20.72 24.00
CA SER A 928 41.26 20.67 24.82
C SER A 928 41.93 19.29 24.68
N SER A 929 43.20 19.27 24.35
CA SER A 929 44.07 18.12 24.36
C SER A 929 44.39 17.65 25.77
N GLY A 930 44.27 16.36 26.01
CA GLY A 930 44.95 15.73 27.15
C GLY A 930 44.39 14.39 27.58
N GLY A 931 45.15 13.29 27.43
CA GLY A 931 45.04 12.09 28.24
C GLY A 931 44.95 10.76 27.48
N ASP A 932 46.07 10.07 27.43
CA ASP A 932 46.25 8.66 27.00
C ASP A 932 45.19 7.69 27.51
N SER A 933 44.65 6.86 26.67
CA SER A 933 44.20 5.49 26.96
C SER A 933 44.07 4.65 25.69
N ALA A 934 44.48 3.39 25.84
CA ALA A 934 44.71 2.39 24.82
C ALA A 934 43.48 2.09 23.91
N PRO A 935 43.73 1.51 22.69
CA PRO A 935 42.65 1.28 21.73
C PRO A 935 41.78 0.11 22.16
N VAL A 936 40.52 0.40 22.42
CA VAL A 936 39.44 -0.60 22.43
C VAL A 936 39.01 -0.83 20.98
N GLN A 937 39.07 -2.05 20.50
CA GLN A 937 38.56 -2.46 19.22
C GLN A 937 37.09 -2.05 19.13
N ALA A 938 36.79 -1.17 18.19
CA ALA A 938 35.42 -0.80 17.87
C ALA A 938 34.73 -2.02 17.26
N ALA A 939 33.68 -2.51 17.95
CA ALA A 939 32.68 -3.36 17.36
C ALA A 939 32.01 -2.59 16.21
N GLY A 940 31.89 -3.21 15.05
CA GLY A 940 31.25 -2.61 13.90
C GLY A 940 29.82 -2.15 14.22
N PRO A 941 29.29 -1.17 13.51
CA PRO A 941 27.95 -0.67 13.74
C PRO A 941 26.94 -1.82 13.58
N ALA A 942 26.09 -1.99 14.59
CA ALA A 942 24.97 -2.92 14.53
C ALA A 942 24.08 -2.58 13.33
N PRO A 943 23.58 -3.57 12.57
CA PRO A 943 22.69 -3.30 11.46
C PRO A 943 21.43 -2.58 11.97
N VAL A 944 21.13 -1.46 11.33
CA VAL A 944 19.94 -0.66 11.62
C VAL A 944 18.71 -1.56 11.43
N PRO A 945 17.79 -1.67 12.40
CA PRO A 945 16.55 -2.39 12.21
C PRO A 945 15.80 -1.77 11.03
N LYS A 946 15.46 -2.58 10.04
CA LYS A 946 14.55 -2.17 8.98
C LYS A 946 13.14 -2.02 9.61
N ALA A 947 12.81 -0.80 10.03
CA ALA A 947 11.41 -0.46 10.20
C ALA A 947 10.72 -0.68 8.85
N CYS A 948 9.53 -1.32 8.84
CA CYS A 948 8.73 -1.45 7.63
C CYS A 948 8.65 -0.08 6.94
N ALA A 949 9.36 0.08 5.84
CA ALA A 949 9.21 1.26 5.01
C ALA A 949 7.87 1.17 4.27
N ILE A 950 7.23 2.30 4.03
CA ILE A 950 6.06 2.39 3.14
C ILE A 950 6.36 1.76 1.77
N ASP A 951 7.63 1.62 1.44
CA ASP A 951 8.17 1.10 0.18
C ASP A 951 8.46 -0.41 0.22
N GLU A 952 8.15 -1.15 1.31
CA GLU A 952 8.34 -2.61 1.29
C GLU A 952 7.25 -3.28 0.44
N PRO A 953 7.64 -4.02 -0.60
CA PRO A 953 6.70 -4.71 -1.50
C PRO A 953 5.77 -5.69 -0.77
N ASP A 954 6.14 -6.11 0.44
CA ASP A 954 5.44 -7.11 1.23
C ASP A 954 4.20 -6.55 1.97
N CYS A 955 4.09 -5.22 2.12
CA CYS A 955 2.90 -4.58 2.69
C CYS A 955 1.66 -4.67 1.78
N GLU A 956 1.85 -4.98 0.51
CA GLU A 956 0.76 -5.16 -0.45
C GLU A 956 0.03 -6.51 -0.30
N ALA A 957 0.54 -7.39 0.53
CA ALA A 957 -0.09 -8.67 0.83
C ALA A 957 -1.44 -8.54 1.58
N CYS A 958 -1.77 -7.36 2.06
CA CYS A 958 -2.85 -7.13 3.01
C CYS A 958 -4.20 -6.69 2.40
N GLN A 959 -4.37 -6.79 1.08
CA GLN A 959 -5.67 -6.52 0.45
C GLN A 959 -6.11 -7.61 -0.50
#